data_0baa5362d649aa88b6cdd378c8a4ee2f
#
_entry.id   0baa5362d649aa88b6cdd378c8a4ee2f
#
_cell.length_a   1.000
_cell.length_b   1.000
_cell.length_c   1.000
_cell.angle_alpha   90.00
_cell.angle_beta   90.00
_cell.angle_gamma   90.00
#
_symmetry.space_group_name_H-M   'P 1'
#
loop_
_entity.id
_entity.type
_entity.pdbx_description
1 polymer ?
#
loop_
_entity_poly.entity_id
_entity_poly.type
_entity_poly.pdbx_seq_one_letter_code
_entity_poly.pdbx_strand_id
1 'polypeptide(L)'
;MAEPTADEILSRVTQELGPTGFACTSLTPLSGGTANFIFSGKLQKPLDDGTAEIVSLEHECLQAVRELDPTISPSYSVRTPRLFYFNLDSSTQIQEYLPDSLDLKHYALKRLLPSTPEQQRPKVLELGRGLGRWLHSFHDWSSHPDQESLRNAVKLNKQMQGIKLTYNYDRLLWQLQKFPFLKDSEHVFKEVIANAKLELEDESKLSVIHGDFWTGNILLPDQSLESDHQKSIFVVDWEMCQLGVRPLDLGQMIAELYELFLYKDVEAALWLIEGFATGYGFVDDDFAFRVAIHVGTHLVGFGTSVAGWGNAEAVERVCKAGRDIITHGWGKDRAWFEGHNLSPLFRHPCYRRYVQMKAVKRLEVASKELRAAPTQTKKVLVGLSFGVSSSSLISILDESAKNQLKKRPTPAYDPVVVHVDTDMHEQTSPLPPETQRILDKFSERYPRFKFRRIPLAAVLGLDTIDWSALPIAPSSGEEGGKAPEERLHDFFTRLPSTTSRADIMRLLVRHVLISAALEEGCHALLLGYSTTALAALTLSETAKGRGFTLPWMTTDGLQPIQTFAASPQNGTGPGAAPETAGTEVARLPVYYPLREVFRNELVAYTDLVSPPLTDLVLSSDATGSSSAVVSHKDVSIDDVMARYFDEVEASYPSIVANVVRTTAKLERLGENGDDTSCGLCGMGLDEQGDERWKGEIGDADAGEYGKLCYGCQRAMRN
;
A
#
# COMPACT_ATOMS: atom_id res chain seq x y z
N MET A 1 37.36 5.34 35.05
CA MET A 1 37.43 6.80 35.38
C MET A 1 36.11 7.08 36.08
N ALA A 2 36.09 7.99 37.04
CA ALA A 2 34.82 8.38 37.68
C ALA A 2 33.96 9.10 36.61
N GLU A 3 32.67 8.86 36.60
CA GLU A 3 31.74 9.59 35.74
C GLU A 3 31.82 11.09 36.07
N PRO A 4 31.83 11.97 35.06
CA PRO A 4 31.91 13.43 35.31
C PRO A 4 30.64 13.90 36.04
N THR A 5 30.79 14.85 36.92
CA THR A 5 29.67 15.47 37.64
C THR A 5 28.92 16.46 36.76
N ALA A 6 27.65 16.74 37.07
CA ALA A 6 26.85 17.73 36.35
C ALA A 6 27.53 19.10 36.25
N ASP A 7 28.22 19.52 37.32
CA ASP A 7 28.95 20.81 37.36
C ASP A 7 30.18 20.81 36.45
N GLU A 8 30.89 19.68 36.33
CA GLU A 8 32.03 19.56 35.41
C GLU A 8 31.56 19.60 33.95
N ILE A 9 30.44 18.95 33.64
CA ILE A 9 29.82 18.99 32.31
C ILE A 9 29.30 20.39 32.00
N LEU A 10 28.60 21.03 32.93
CA LEU A 10 28.14 22.41 32.79
C LEU A 10 29.30 23.39 32.48
N SER A 11 30.41 23.24 33.18
CA SER A 11 31.62 24.04 32.95
C SER A 11 32.20 23.79 31.56
N ARG A 12 32.30 22.55 31.14
CA ARG A 12 32.78 22.14 29.81
C ARG A 12 31.88 22.70 28.68
N VAL A 13 30.57 22.53 28.77
CA VAL A 13 29.61 23.04 27.79
C VAL A 13 29.67 24.59 27.74
N THR A 14 29.74 25.27 28.87
CA THR A 14 29.86 26.73 28.92
C THR A 14 31.13 27.21 28.20
N GLN A 15 32.25 26.53 28.41
CA GLN A 15 33.53 26.87 27.76
C GLN A 15 33.48 26.58 26.26
N GLU A 16 32.87 25.47 25.84
CA GLU A 16 32.74 25.09 24.45
C GLU A 16 31.86 26.08 23.66
N LEU A 17 30.73 26.48 24.24
CA LEU A 17 29.78 27.39 23.58
C LEU A 17 30.25 28.85 23.56
N GLY A 18 31.12 29.24 24.49
CA GLY A 18 31.60 30.62 24.63
C GLY A 18 32.09 31.29 23.35
N PRO A 19 32.91 30.63 22.51
CA PRO A 19 33.39 31.18 21.24
C PRO A 19 32.40 31.06 20.07
N THR A 20 31.25 30.47 20.27
CA THR A 20 30.25 30.22 19.21
C THR A 20 29.10 31.24 19.22
N GLY A 21 28.26 31.23 18.17
CA GLY A 21 27.00 31.99 18.14
C GLY A 21 25.99 31.53 19.21
N PHE A 22 26.25 30.45 19.91
CA PHE A 22 25.41 29.85 20.95
C PHE A 22 25.90 30.14 22.38
N ALA A 23 26.74 31.17 22.55
CA ALA A 23 27.15 31.62 23.86
C ALA A 23 25.93 31.97 24.72
N CYS A 24 25.88 31.43 25.95
CA CYS A 24 24.75 31.63 26.86
C CYS A 24 25.09 32.62 27.97
N THR A 25 24.07 33.38 28.41
CA THR A 25 24.15 34.20 29.63
C THR A 25 23.91 33.36 30.88
N SER A 26 23.18 32.26 30.76
CA SER A 26 22.95 31.26 31.80
C SER A 26 22.67 29.92 31.19
N LEU A 27 23.17 28.85 31.84
CA LEU A 27 22.81 27.47 31.58
C LEU A 27 22.20 26.88 32.87
N THR A 28 21.02 26.32 32.78
CA THR A 28 20.30 25.76 33.93
C THR A 28 20.01 24.28 33.66
N PRO A 29 20.42 23.37 34.58
CA PRO A 29 20.10 21.97 34.46
C PRO A 29 18.59 21.73 34.38
N LEU A 30 18.14 20.87 33.44
CA LEU A 30 16.78 20.37 33.34
C LEU A 30 16.70 18.97 33.95
N SER A 31 15.57 18.67 34.64
CA SER A 31 15.32 17.33 35.17
C SER A 31 14.68 16.46 34.08
N GLY A 32 15.07 15.18 34.02
CA GLY A 32 14.41 14.20 33.14
C GLY A 32 15.31 13.30 32.31
N GLY A 33 16.59 13.61 32.16
CA GLY A 33 17.56 12.72 31.52
C GLY A 33 18.06 11.64 32.48
N THR A 34 18.00 10.37 32.11
CA THR A 34 18.59 9.26 32.89
C THR A 34 19.99 8.89 32.41
N ALA A 35 20.31 9.16 31.17
CA ALA A 35 21.60 8.86 30.54
C ALA A 35 22.36 10.10 30.04
N ASN A 36 21.69 11.27 29.93
CA ASN A 36 22.22 12.48 29.35
C ASN A 36 22.06 13.67 30.29
N PHE A 37 23.02 14.62 30.22
CA PHE A 37 22.95 15.89 30.94
C PHE A 37 22.29 16.95 30.06
N ILE A 38 21.11 17.42 30.48
CA ILE A 38 20.31 18.37 29.73
C ILE A 38 20.34 19.74 30.42
N PHE A 39 20.59 20.80 29.64
CA PHE A 39 20.63 22.19 30.15
C PHE A 39 19.75 23.06 29.24
N SER A 40 18.93 23.93 29.85
CA SER A 40 18.36 25.06 29.12
C SER A 40 19.34 26.24 29.18
N GLY A 41 19.56 26.88 28.01
CA GLY A 41 20.47 27.99 27.87
C GLY A 41 19.79 29.23 27.34
N LYS A 42 19.97 30.38 28.05
CA LYS A 42 19.55 31.68 27.51
C LYS A 42 20.69 32.29 26.71
N LEU A 43 20.49 32.46 25.40
CA LEU A 43 21.51 32.99 24.50
C LEU A 43 21.88 34.43 24.85
N GLN A 44 23.16 34.79 24.68
CA GLN A 44 23.65 36.16 24.81
C GLN A 44 23.08 37.06 23.70
N LYS A 45 22.87 36.50 22.50
CA LYS A 45 22.22 37.15 21.36
C LYS A 45 21.22 36.17 20.75
N PRO A 46 19.97 36.60 20.50
CA PRO A 46 19.01 35.75 19.75
C PRO A 46 19.59 35.39 18.39
N LEU A 47 19.20 34.20 17.89
CA LEU A 47 19.48 33.77 16.49
C LEU A 47 18.70 34.62 15.48
N ASP A 48 19.10 34.57 14.23
CA ASP A 48 18.49 35.36 13.15
C ASP A 48 16.97 35.10 12.99
N ASP A 49 16.48 33.95 13.41
CA ASP A 49 15.06 33.57 13.41
C ASP A 49 14.31 34.00 14.71
N GLY A 50 14.97 34.72 15.61
CA GLY A 50 14.41 35.20 16.87
C GLY A 50 14.52 34.21 18.04
N THR A 51 15.13 33.03 17.87
CA THR A 51 15.33 32.05 18.93
C THR A 51 16.24 32.63 20.00
N ALA A 52 15.76 32.72 21.26
CA ALA A 52 16.49 33.26 22.39
C ALA A 52 16.88 32.21 23.46
N GLU A 53 16.27 31.04 23.42
CA GLU A 53 16.49 29.94 24.35
C GLU A 53 16.78 28.64 23.61
N ILE A 54 17.71 27.84 24.15
CA ILE A 54 18.19 26.59 23.58
C ILE A 54 18.30 25.50 24.63
N VAL A 55 18.37 24.25 24.20
CA VAL A 55 18.69 23.09 25.03
C VAL A 55 19.98 22.46 24.54
N SER A 56 20.86 22.11 25.46
CA SER A 56 22.12 21.40 25.19
C SER A 56 22.03 19.97 25.72
N LEU A 57 22.27 19.00 24.83
CA LEU A 57 22.25 17.56 25.09
C LEU A 57 23.54 16.91 24.57
N GLU A 58 23.96 15.86 25.24
CA GLU A 58 25.10 15.03 24.81
C GLU A 58 24.57 13.79 24.06
N HIS A 59 24.45 13.81 22.68
CA HIS A 59 24.00 12.67 21.92
C HIS A 59 24.23 12.69 20.38
N GLU A 60 24.46 11.50 19.78
CA GLU A 60 24.86 11.31 18.36
C GLU A 60 23.76 11.21 17.31
N CYS A 61 22.52 10.82 17.65
CA CYS A 61 21.53 10.38 16.65
C CYS A 61 20.69 11.45 15.95
N LEU A 62 20.51 12.62 16.53
CA LEU A 62 19.57 13.64 16.06
C LEU A 62 19.96 14.27 14.71
N GLN A 63 21.23 14.20 14.34
CA GLN A 63 21.72 14.83 13.10
C GLN A 63 21.08 14.21 11.84
N ALA A 64 20.83 12.90 11.85
CA ALA A 64 20.24 12.22 10.69
C ALA A 64 18.72 12.47 10.57
N VAL A 65 18.02 12.60 11.70
CA VAL A 65 16.54 12.72 11.72
C VAL A 65 16.04 14.15 11.44
N ARG A 66 16.93 15.15 11.41
CA ARG A 66 16.58 16.55 11.10
C ARG A 66 15.95 16.75 9.72
N GLU A 67 16.16 15.81 8.80
CA GLU A 67 15.65 15.86 7.42
C GLU A 67 14.23 15.31 7.30
N LEU A 68 13.66 14.75 8.37
CA LEU A 68 12.29 14.27 8.37
C LEU A 68 11.32 15.46 8.42
N ASP A 69 10.46 15.53 7.40
CA ASP A 69 9.43 16.55 7.33
C ASP A 69 8.44 16.47 8.49
N PRO A 70 8.01 17.61 9.04
CA PRO A 70 7.01 17.64 10.10
C PRO A 70 5.67 17.11 9.61
N THR A 71 4.97 16.34 10.46
CA THR A 71 3.58 15.96 10.21
C THR A 71 2.66 17.08 10.68
N ILE A 72 2.05 17.78 9.72
CA ILE A 72 1.21 18.94 9.97
C ILE A 72 -0.28 18.57 9.94
N SER A 73 -1.03 19.01 10.95
CA SER A 73 -2.48 19.03 10.99
C SER A 73 -2.98 20.44 11.35
N PRO A 74 -4.28 20.73 11.26
CA PRO A 74 -4.79 22.04 11.66
C PRO A 74 -4.43 22.43 13.10
N SER A 75 -4.42 21.45 14.02
CA SER A 75 -4.18 21.67 15.45
C SER A 75 -2.76 21.39 15.90
N TYR A 76 -2.00 20.56 15.16
CA TYR A 76 -0.69 20.08 15.61
C TYR A 76 0.35 20.03 14.49
N SER A 77 1.61 20.33 14.88
CA SER A 77 2.82 20.07 14.08
C SER A 77 3.71 19.12 14.87
N VAL A 78 3.77 17.85 14.48
CA VAL A 78 4.60 16.83 15.14
C VAL A 78 5.92 16.72 14.38
N ARG A 79 7.03 16.91 15.09
CA ARG A 79 8.37 16.92 14.50
C ARG A 79 9.45 16.68 15.57
N THR A 80 10.68 16.50 15.13
CA THR A 80 11.85 16.59 16.01
C THR A 80 12.18 18.06 16.29
N PRO A 81 12.83 18.37 17.44
CA PRO A 81 13.42 19.69 17.66
C PRO A 81 14.44 20.02 16.55
N ARG A 82 14.55 21.30 16.18
CA ARG A 82 15.61 21.73 15.26
C ARG A 82 16.97 21.57 15.94
N LEU A 83 17.92 20.95 15.22
CA LEU A 83 19.29 20.83 15.65
C LEU A 83 20.07 22.06 15.14
N PHE A 84 20.62 22.88 16.05
CA PHE A 84 21.36 24.07 15.71
C PHE A 84 22.87 23.83 15.65
N TYR A 85 23.39 22.96 16.53
CA TYR A 85 24.82 22.67 16.64
C TYR A 85 25.04 21.22 17.05
N PHE A 86 26.08 20.63 16.50
CA PHE A 86 26.52 19.29 16.90
C PHE A 86 28.07 19.23 16.86
N ASN A 87 28.66 18.76 17.93
CA ASN A 87 30.09 18.50 18.02
C ASN A 87 30.32 17.02 18.33
N LEU A 88 30.89 16.29 17.37
CA LEU A 88 31.12 14.85 17.48
C LEU A 88 32.17 14.53 18.57
N ASP A 89 33.22 15.39 18.74
CA ASP A 89 34.33 15.13 19.66
C ASP A 89 33.91 15.24 21.15
N SER A 90 33.00 16.17 21.44
CA SER A 90 32.46 16.37 22.79
C SER A 90 31.11 15.70 23.02
N SER A 91 30.51 15.15 21.96
CA SER A 91 29.12 14.65 21.94
C SER A 91 28.10 15.70 22.43
N THR A 92 28.39 16.99 22.16
CA THR A 92 27.54 18.11 22.55
C THR A 92 26.64 18.50 21.41
N GLN A 93 25.31 18.59 21.65
CA GLN A 93 24.36 19.11 20.68
C GLN A 93 23.48 20.22 21.26
N ILE A 94 23.11 21.17 20.42
CA ILE A 94 22.19 22.26 20.74
C ILE A 94 20.96 22.12 19.86
N GLN A 95 19.82 22.09 20.51
CA GLN A 95 18.54 21.97 19.83
C GLN A 95 17.51 22.98 20.29
N GLU A 96 16.45 23.08 19.56
CA GLU A 96 15.30 23.93 19.85
C GLU A 96 14.68 23.57 21.20
N TYR A 97 14.39 24.61 21.98
CA TYR A 97 13.72 24.46 23.27
C TYR A 97 12.23 24.75 23.13
N LEU A 98 11.40 23.92 23.75
CA LEU A 98 9.95 24.12 23.85
C LEU A 98 9.63 24.58 25.26
N PRO A 99 9.46 25.90 25.47
CA PRO A 99 9.19 26.44 26.79
C PRO A 99 7.82 25.99 27.31
N ASP A 100 7.68 25.94 28.65
CA ASP A 100 6.44 25.56 29.34
C ASP A 100 5.83 24.26 28.76
N SER A 101 6.67 23.28 28.42
CA SER A 101 6.24 21.98 27.91
C SER A 101 6.12 20.95 29.02
N LEU A 102 5.24 19.99 28.78
CA LEU A 102 5.13 18.75 29.54
C LEU A 102 5.35 17.57 28.59
N ASP A 103 5.89 16.47 29.09
CA ASP A 103 5.76 15.22 28.38
C ASP A 103 4.29 14.75 28.35
N LEU A 104 3.95 13.91 27.40
CA LEU A 104 2.56 13.48 27.16
C LEU A 104 1.95 12.76 28.38
N LYS A 105 2.77 12.03 29.16
CA LYS A 105 2.34 11.37 30.39
C LYS A 105 1.89 12.40 31.45
N HIS A 106 2.74 13.37 31.75
CA HIS A 106 2.40 14.41 32.72
C HIS A 106 1.28 15.33 32.19
N TYR A 107 1.26 15.58 30.89
CA TYR A 107 0.17 16.29 30.23
C TYR A 107 -1.16 15.56 30.41
N ALA A 108 -1.20 14.25 30.16
CA ALA A 108 -2.39 13.43 30.32
C ALA A 108 -2.86 13.42 31.79
N LEU A 109 -1.93 13.25 32.74
CA LEU A 109 -2.24 13.26 34.17
C LEU A 109 -2.71 14.64 34.70
N LYS A 110 -2.32 15.74 34.03
CA LYS A 110 -2.71 17.11 34.40
C LYS A 110 -3.97 17.58 33.69
N ARG A 111 -4.13 17.27 32.40
CA ARG A 111 -5.13 17.85 31.51
C ARG A 111 -6.21 16.88 31.04
N LEU A 112 -5.93 15.57 31.00
CA LEU A 112 -6.82 14.53 30.55
C LEU A 112 -7.26 13.65 31.73
N LEU A 113 -7.80 14.28 32.78
CA LEU A 113 -8.27 13.60 33.98
C LEU A 113 -9.45 12.66 33.68
N PRO A 114 -9.85 11.75 34.61
CA PRO A 114 -10.96 10.82 34.44
C PRO A 114 -12.29 11.47 34.03
N SER A 115 -12.44 12.77 34.31
CA SER A 115 -13.62 13.56 33.94
C SER A 115 -13.48 14.35 32.64
N THR A 116 -12.53 13.98 31.73
CA THR A 116 -12.38 14.67 30.45
C THR A 116 -13.72 14.63 29.68
N PRO A 117 -14.31 15.78 29.33
CA PRO A 117 -15.59 15.81 28.65
C PRO A 117 -15.52 15.14 27.27
N GLU A 118 -16.56 14.38 26.89
CA GLU A 118 -16.67 13.72 25.59
C GLU A 118 -16.52 14.71 24.43
N GLN A 119 -16.84 15.98 24.63
CA GLN A 119 -16.65 17.04 23.65
C GLN A 119 -15.18 17.25 23.25
N GLN A 120 -14.23 16.87 24.12
CA GLN A 120 -12.80 16.95 23.83
C GLN A 120 -12.26 15.74 23.04
N ARG A 121 -13.04 14.65 22.95
CA ARG A 121 -12.64 13.44 22.24
C ARG A 121 -12.12 13.69 20.81
N PRO A 122 -12.74 14.54 19.97
CA PRO A 122 -12.22 14.81 18.63
C PRO A 122 -10.79 15.38 18.63
N LYS A 123 -10.47 16.25 19.59
CA LYS A 123 -9.14 16.86 19.74
C LYS A 123 -8.09 15.86 20.26
N VAL A 124 -8.50 15.03 21.21
CA VAL A 124 -7.63 13.94 21.73
C VAL A 124 -7.34 12.91 20.64
N LEU A 125 -8.37 12.52 19.87
CA LEU A 125 -8.20 11.66 18.69
C LEU A 125 -7.27 12.28 17.64
N GLU A 126 -7.37 13.60 17.42
CA GLU A 126 -6.52 14.32 16.47
C GLU A 126 -5.05 14.31 16.93
N LEU A 127 -4.81 14.53 18.23
CA LEU A 127 -3.47 14.42 18.83
C LEU A 127 -2.88 13.02 18.60
N GLY A 128 -3.62 11.97 18.96
CA GLY A 128 -3.19 10.59 18.71
C GLY A 128 -2.90 10.33 17.23
N ARG A 129 -3.79 10.80 16.33
CA ARG A 129 -3.59 10.66 14.87
C ARG A 129 -2.35 11.39 14.37
N GLY A 130 -2.03 12.55 14.92
CA GLY A 130 -0.82 13.30 14.61
C GLY A 130 0.43 12.49 14.92
N LEU A 131 0.51 11.93 16.13
CA LEU A 131 1.60 11.08 16.59
C LEU A 131 1.73 9.80 15.75
N GLY A 132 0.62 9.11 15.49
CA GLY A 132 0.64 7.88 14.68
C GLY A 132 1.10 8.14 13.25
N ARG A 133 0.64 9.21 12.58
CA ARG A 133 1.09 9.59 11.24
C ARG A 133 2.57 9.94 11.20
N TRP A 134 3.04 10.67 12.22
CA TRP A 134 4.45 11.03 12.31
C TRP A 134 5.33 9.77 12.42
N LEU A 135 4.97 8.84 13.30
CA LEU A 135 5.72 7.59 13.48
C LEU A 135 5.72 6.74 12.19
N HIS A 136 4.59 6.67 11.50
CA HIS A 136 4.53 6.00 10.20
C HIS A 136 5.46 6.66 9.17
N SER A 137 5.42 7.99 9.08
CA SER A 137 6.29 8.76 8.17
C SER A 137 7.77 8.56 8.51
N PHE A 138 8.13 8.51 9.79
CA PHE A 138 9.49 8.20 10.22
C PHE A 138 9.93 6.79 9.80
N HIS A 139 9.11 5.78 10.03
CA HIS A 139 9.41 4.40 9.64
C HIS A 139 9.53 4.22 8.12
N ASP A 140 8.72 4.94 7.34
CA ASP A 140 8.79 4.88 5.88
C ASP A 140 9.99 5.66 5.34
N TRP A 141 10.23 6.89 5.82
CA TRP A 141 11.36 7.71 5.46
C TRP A 141 12.69 7.00 5.78
N SER A 142 12.83 6.47 6.99
CA SER A 142 14.06 5.79 7.42
C SER A 142 14.33 4.46 6.69
N SER A 143 13.31 3.92 6.03
CA SER A 143 13.42 2.71 5.20
C SER A 143 13.72 3.00 3.73
N HIS A 144 13.75 4.29 3.32
CA HIS A 144 14.10 4.67 1.96
C HIS A 144 15.58 4.39 1.67
N PRO A 145 15.95 3.96 0.45
CA PRO A 145 17.35 3.71 0.10
C PRO A 145 18.30 4.90 0.34
N ASP A 146 17.81 6.14 0.24
CA ASP A 146 18.60 7.35 0.50
C ASP A 146 19.03 7.48 1.97
N GLN A 147 18.41 6.72 2.89
CA GLN A 147 18.72 6.68 4.31
C GLN A 147 19.66 5.51 4.70
N GLU A 148 20.40 4.97 3.74
CA GLU A 148 21.35 3.88 4.00
C GLU A 148 22.45 4.29 5.02
N SER A 149 22.89 5.54 5.01
CA SER A 149 23.84 6.08 5.98
C SER A 149 23.32 6.04 7.42
N LEU A 150 22.06 6.45 7.63
CA LEU A 150 21.38 6.33 8.93
C LEU A 150 21.25 4.86 9.34
N ARG A 151 20.80 4.00 8.44
CA ARG A 151 20.66 2.56 8.71
C ARG A 151 21.99 1.94 9.14
N ASN A 152 23.10 2.29 8.47
CA ASN A 152 24.42 1.80 8.79
C ASN A 152 24.92 2.33 10.14
N ALA A 153 24.65 3.58 10.49
CA ALA A 153 24.99 4.16 11.78
C ALA A 153 24.26 3.46 12.94
N VAL A 154 22.94 3.33 12.86
CA VAL A 154 22.14 2.70 13.93
C VAL A 154 22.33 1.18 14.02
N LYS A 155 22.81 0.52 12.94
CA LYS A 155 23.19 -0.89 12.96
C LYS A 155 24.30 -1.19 13.98
N LEU A 156 25.13 -0.22 14.28
CA LEU A 156 26.21 -0.35 15.26
C LEU A 156 25.68 -0.34 16.71
N ASN A 157 24.45 0.12 16.94
CA ASN A 157 23.86 0.23 18.28
C ASN A 157 23.33 -1.12 18.83
N LYS A 158 24.18 -2.15 18.76
CA LYS A 158 23.84 -3.51 19.23
C LYS A 158 23.65 -3.57 20.74
N GLN A 159 24.28 -2.69 21.48
CA GLN A 159 24.14 -2.62 22.94
C GLN A 159 22.70 -2.25 23.31
N MET A 160 22.13 -1.20 22.71
CA MET A 160 20.75 -0.78 22.99
C MET A 160 19.74 -1.82 22.48
N GLN A 161 20.02 -2.48 21.37
CA GLN A 161 19.22 -3.61 20.89
C GLN A 161 19.16 -4.75 21.93
N GLY A 162 20.30 -5.10 22.53
CA GLY A 162 20.39 -6.09 23.60
C GLY A 162 19.67 -5.66 24.89
N ILE A 163 19.82 -4.38 25.29
CA ILE A 163 19.11 -3.79 26.43
C ILE A 163 17.60 -3.88 26.21
N LYS A 164 17.12 -3.46 25.05
CA LYS A 164 15.68 -3.53 24.70
C LYS A 164 15.14 -4.96 24.78
N LEU A 165 15.87 -5.93 24.25
CA LEU A 165 15.49 -7.34 24.31
C LEU A 165 15.41 -7.83 25.77
N THR A 166 16.42 -7.55 26.56
CA THR A 166 16.48 -7.98 27.97
C THR A 166 15.35 -7.37 28.81
N TYR A 167 15.15 -6.07 28.72
CA TYR A 167 14.17 -5.37 29.55
C TYR A 167 12.72 -5.63 29.14
N ASN A 168 12.44 -5.83 27.85
CA ASN A 168 11.07 -6.08 27.41
C ASN A 168 10.72 -7.57 27.35
N TYR A 169 11.68 -8.47 27.05
CA TYR A 169 11.36 -9.88 26.80
C TYR A 169 11.94 -10.83 27.86
N ASP A 170 13.26 -10.82 28.10
CA ASP A 170 13.85 -11.75 29.10
C ASP A 170 13.25 -11.52 30.50
N ARG A 171 12.87 -10.30 30.81
CA ARG A 171 12.20 -9.92 32.07
C ARG A 171 10.87 -10.63 32.31
N LEU A 172 10.18 -11.11 31.30
CA LEU A 172 8.96 -11.90 31.45
C LEU A 172 9.18 -13.13 32.35
N LEU A 173 10.32 -13.82 32.19
CA LEU A 173 10.67 -14.97 33.02
C LEU A 173 11.02 -14.58 34.47
N TRP A 174 11.59 -13.40 34.67
CA TRP A 174 11.86 -12.91 36.03
C TRP A 174 10.56 -12.61 36.79
N GLN A 175 9.53 -12.13 36.11
CA GLN A 175 8.23 -11.82 36.70
C GLN A 175 7.47 -13.09 37.18
N LEU A 176 7.79 -14.27 36.67
CA LEU A 176 7.21 -15.54 37.14
C LEU A 176 7.48 -15.80 38.64
N GLN A 177 8.60 -15.32 39.17
CA GLN A 177 8.93 -15.44 40.59
C GLN A 177 8.11 -14.48 41.45
N LYS A 178 7.83 -13.28 40.94
CA LYS A 178 7.07 -12.25 41.63
C LYS A 178 5.57 -12.49 41.57
N PHE A 179 5.07 -13.06 40.46
CA PHE A 179 3.66 -13.29 40.21
C PHE A 179 3.38 -14.75 39.85
N PRO A 180 3.10 -15.60 40.84
CA PRO A 180 2.91 -17.06 40.65
C PRO A 180 1.82 -17.45 39.64
N PHE A 181 0.79 -16.60 39.45
CA PHE A 181 -0.27 -16.83 38.47
C PHE A 181 0.16 -16.76 37.01
N LEU A 182 1.38 -16.27 36.74
CA LEU A 182 1.96 -16.25 35.39
C LEU A 182 2.48 -17.62 34.94
N LYS A 183 2.64 -18.58 35.85
CA LYS A 183 3.25 -19.90 35.54
C LYS A 183 2.52 -20.66 34.45
N ASP A 184 1.20 -20.54 34.39
CA ASP A 184 0.39 -21.21 33.35
C ASP A 184 0.73 -20.69 31.93
N SER A 185 1.26 -19.46 31.81
CA SER A 185 1.65 -18.83 30.57
C SER A 185 3.17 -18.90 30.28
N GLU A 186 3.96 -19.61 31.12
CA GLU A 186 5.42 -19.67 30.97
C GLU A 186 5.85 -20.20 29.58
N HIS A 187 5.13 -21.18 29.04
CA HIS A 187 5.42 -21.73 27.72
C HIS A 187 5.27 -20.66 26.62
N VAL A 188 4.19 -19.86 26.66
CA VAL A 188 3.98 -18.73 25.72
C VAL A 188 5.09 -17.70 25.85
N PHE A 189 5.48 -17.35 27.08
CA PHE A 189 6.55 -16.37 27.32
C PHE A 189 7.87 -16.83 26.71
N LYS A 190 8.21 -18.13 26.85
CA LYS A 190 9.42 -18.69 26.24
C LYS A 190 9.39 -18.62 24.69
N GLU A 191 8.25 -18.91 24.10
CA GLU A 191 8.07 -18.82 22.65
C GLU A 191 8.15 -17.37 22.15
N VAL A 192 7.51 -16.42 22.85
CA VAL A 192 7.58 -14.98 22.56
C VAL A 192 9.03 -14.46 22.64
N ILE A 193 9.78 -14.85 23.68
CA ILE A 193 11.19 -14.48 23.82
C ILE A 193 12.04 -15.08 22.68
N ALA A 194 11.82 -16.35 22.36
CA ALA A 194 12.54 -17.00 21.27
C ALA A 194 12.27 -16.33 19.93
N ASN A 195 11.01 -15.98 19.65
CA ASN A 195 10.63 -15.25 18.44
C ASN A 195 11.27 -13.87 18.38
N ALA A 196 11.27 -13.10 19.48
CA ALA A 196 11.90 -11.78 19.53
C ALA A 196 13.41 -11.85 19.27
N LYS A 197 14.09 -12.94 19.68
CA LYS A 197 15.51 -13.16 19.36
C LYS A 197 15.72 -13.52 17.89
N LEU A 198 14.88 -14.38 17.34
CA LEU A 198 14.94 -14.75 15.90
C LEU A 198 14.68 -13.55 14.97
N GLU A 199 13.77 -12.64 15.35
CA GLU A 199 13.53 -11.42 14.59
C GLU A 199 14.79 -10.59 14.39
N LEU A 200 15.70 -10.56 15.37
CA LEU A 200 16.95 -9.80 15.31
C LEU A 200 18.04 -10.46 14.45
N GLU A 201 17.90 -11.75 14.12
CA GLU A 201 18.86 -12.48 13.27
C GLU A 201 18.66 -12.16 11.79
N ASP A 202 17.44 -11.80 11.36
CA ASP A 202 17.10 -11.45 9.98
C ASP A 202 17.12 -9.94 9.75
N GLU A 203 18.31 -9.37 9.57
CA GLU A 203 18.48 -7.93 9.34
C GLU A 203 17.67 -7.38 8.14
N SER A 204 17.26 -8.23 7.20
CA SER A 204 16.46 -7.81 6.03
C SER A 204 15.04 -7.37 6.42
N LYS A 205 14.53 -7.86 7.56
CA LYS A 205 13.21 -7.53 8.10
C LYS A 205 13.24 -6.38 9.13
N LEU A 206 14.44 -5.95 9.55
CA LEU A 206 14.58 -4.87 10.50
C LEU A 206 14.49 -3.52 9.80
N SER A 207 13.84 -2.57 10.48
CA SER A 207 13.77 -1.17 10.11
C SER A 207 14.51 -0.33 11.15
N VAL A 208 14.83 0.91 10.81
CA VAL A 208 15.23 1.89 11.82
C VAL A 208 14.01 2.20 12.66
N ILE A 209 14.13 2.05 13.97
CA ILE A 209 13.11 2.38 14.97
C ILE A 209 13.66 3.40 15.96
N HIS A 210 12.77 4.19 16.58
CA HIS A 210 13.14 5.10 17.66
C HIS A 210 13.72 4.31 18.85
N GLY A 211 13.16 3.13 19.11
CA GLY A 211 13.62 2.22 20.15
C GLY A 211 13.12 2.57 21.54
N ASP A 212 12.71 3.82 21.78
CA ASP A 212 12.12 4.30 23.03
C ASP A 212 10.96 5.28 22.79
N PHE A 213 10.03 4.90 21.90
CA PHE A 213 8.89 5.73 21.54
C PHE A 213 7.75 5.58 22.56
N TRP A 214 7.74 6.44 23.56
CA TRP A 214 6.78 6.39 24.66
C TRP A 214 6.33 7.79 25.09
N THR A 215 5.37 7.86 26.00
CA THR A 215 4.73 9.12 26.42
C THR A 215 5.70 10.12 27.09
N GLY A 216 6.79 9.65 27.69
CA GLY A 216 7.82 10.52 28.27
C GLY A 216 8.67 11.26 27.24
N ASN A 217 8.81 10.70 26.03
CA ASN A 217 9.62 11.27 24.95
C ASN A 217 8.81 12.08 23.93
N ILE A 218 7.58 12.45 24.29
CA ILE A 218 6.70 13.33 23.50
C ILE A 218 6.45 14.61 24.29
N LEU A 219 7.01 15.71 23.85
CA LEU A 219 6.85 17.01 24.52
C LEU A 219 5.79 17.85 23.82
N LEU A 220 4.89 18.45 24.59
CA LEU A 220 3.86 19.36 24.10
C LEU A 220 3.65 20.53 25.07
N PRO A 221 3.18 21.70 24.59
CA PRO A 221 2.94 22.86 25.44
C PRO A 221 1.88 22.57 26.51
N ASP A 222 2.07 23.06 27.74
CA ASP A 222 1.14 22.95 28.84
C ASP A 222 -0.09 23.90 28.64
N GLN A 223 -0.84 23.66 27.56
CA GLN A 223 -2.00 24.45 27.16
C GLN A 223 -3.21 23.54 26.90
N SER A 224 -4.44 24.08 27.03
CA SER A 224 -5.63 23.33 26.68
C SER A 224 -5.64 22.93 25.22
N LEU A 225 -6.19 21.73 24.91
CA LEU A 225 -6.37 21.26 23.52
C LEU A 225 -7.37 22.12 22.73
N GLU A 226 -8.20 22.90 23.40
CA GLU A 226 -9.23 23.76 22.79
C GLU A 226 -8.68 25.06 22.17
N SER A 227 -7.42 25.38 22.43
CA SER A 227 -6.76 26.56 21.85
C SER A 227 -6.73 26.45 20.32
N ASP A 228 -7.12 27.53 19.62
CA ASP A 228 -7.19 27.60 18.15
C ASP A 228 -5.84 27.70 17.44
N HIS A 229 -4.76 27.85 18.19
CA HIS A 229 -3.40 27.91 17.61
C HIS A 229 -2.83 26.52 17.40
N GLN A 230 -2.17 26.33 16.28
CA GLN A 230 -1.40 25.11 16.00
C GLN A 230 -0.30 24.94 17.04
N LYS A 231 -0.21 23.76 17.67
CA LYS A 231 0.76 23.44 18.70
C LYS A 231 1.91 22.62 18.12
N SER A 232 3.13 22.99 18.47
CA SER A 232 4.32 22.16 18.20
C SER A 232 4.39 21.02 19.20
N ILE A 233 4.63 19.80 18.71
CA ILE A 233 4.85 18.59 19.48
C ILE A 233 6.22 18.06 19.08
N PHE A 234 7.10 17.85 20.06
CA PHE A 234 8.45 17.35 19.82
C PHE A 234 8.55 15.89 20.20
N VAL A 235 9.17 15.11 19.31
CA VAL A 235 9.67 13.76 19.58
C VAL A 235 11.13 13.87 19.89
N VAL A 236 11.51 13.45 21.09
CA VAL A 236 12.86 13.63 21.66
C VAL A 236 13.45 12.30 22.12
N ASP A 237 14.72 12.32 22.53
CA ASP A 237 15.43 11.19 23.15
C ASP A 237 15.68 10.00 22.21
N TRP A 238 16.62 10.21 21.29
CA TRP A 238 16.97 9.27 20.21
C TRP A 238 18.07 8.27 20.57
N GLU A 239 18.48 8.19 21.83
CA GLU A 239 19.61 7.34 22.26
C GLU A 239 19.40 5.85 22.00
N MET A 240 18.14 5.41 22.02
CA MET A 240 17.76 4.03 21.77
C MET A 240 17.51 3.71 20.29
N CYS A 241 17.77 4.67 19.38
CA CYS A 241 17.58 4.49 17.95
C CYS A 241 18.42 3.33 17.42
N GLN A 242 17.79 2.35 16.77
CA GLN A 242 18.41 1.09 16.44
C GLN A 242 17.70 0.38 15.27
N LEU A 243 18.27 -0.73 14.79
CA LEU A 243 17.54 -1.65 13.95
C LEU A 243 16.63 -2.54 14.78
N GLY A 244 15.34 -2.58 14.43
CA GLY A 244 14.35 -3.38 15.11
C GLY A 244 13.09 -3.56 14.27
N VAL A 245 12.12 -4.27 14.81
CA VAL A 245 10.80 -4.42 14.16
C VAL A 245 9.91 -3.26 14.54
N ARG A 246 9.26 -2.63 13.58
CA ARG A 246 8.36 -1.45 13.78
C ARG A 246 7.30 -1.63 14.89
N PRO A 247 6.73 -2.83 15.13
CA PRO A 247 5.79 -3.06 16.24
C PRO A 247 6.30 -2.66 17.62
N LEU A 248 7.62 -2.55 17.84
CA LEU A 248 8.17 -2.18 19.13
C LEU A 248 7.83 -0.74 19.51
N ASP A 249 7.99 0.21 18.60
CA ASP A 249 7.67 1.62 18.87
C ASP A 249 6.17 1.82 19.09
N LEU A 250 5.33 1.15 18.27
CA LEU A 250 3.88 1.25 18.45
C LEU A 250 3.45 0.64 19.78
N GLY A 251 3.94 -0.56 20.07
CA GLY A 251 3.54 -1.30 21.26
C GLY A 251 3.94 -0.61 22.55
N GLN A 252 5.12 0.01 22.60
CA GLN A 252 5.57 0.77 23.76
C GLN A 252 4.68 1.99 24.01
N MET A 253 4.41 2.82 22.99
CA MET A 253 3.50 3.96 23.13
C MET A 253 2.11 3.55 23.60
N ILE A 254 1.54 2.49 23.00
CA ILE A 254 0.21 2.00 23.36
C ILE A 254 0.20 1.45 24.78
N ALA A 255 1.26 0.75 25.21
CA ALA A 255 1.37 0.23 26.58
C ALA A 255 1.36 1.34 27.61
N GLU A 256 2.19 2.38 27.42
CA GLU A 256 2.27 3.54 28.31
C GLU A 256 0.95 4.32 28.38
N LEU A 257 0.27 4.50 27.24
CA LEU A 257 -1.08 5.09 27.23
C LEU A 257 -2.08 4.20 27.95
N TYR A 258 -1.98 2.88 27.78
CA TYR A 258 -2.88 1.94 28.43
C TYR A 258 -2.65 1.87 29.94
N GLU A 259 -1.41 2.07 30.41
CA GLU A 259 -1.10 2.20 31.85
C GLU A 259 -1.78 3.42 32.49
N LEU A 260 -1.89 4.56 31.79
CA LEU A 260 -2.65 5.72 32.25
C LEU A 260 -4.12 5.36 32.52
N PHE A 261 -4.71 4.53 31.66
CA PHE A 261 -6.06 4.01 31.91
C PHE A 261 -6.10 3.01 33.06
N LEU A 262 -5.23 2.00 33.06
CA LEU A 262 -5.24 0.91 34.03
C LEU A 262 -4.92 1.35 35.47
N TYR A 263 -4.02 2.34 35.66
CA TYR A 263 -3.59 2.81 36.97
C TYR A 263 -4.29 4.08 37.46
N LYS A 264 -4.73 4.93 36.53
CA LYS A 264 -5.20 6.30 36.85
C LYS A 264 -6.60 6.59 36.31
N ASP A 265 -7.26 5.60 35.70
CA ASP A 265 -8.61 5.71 35.11
C ASP A 265 -8.76 6.87 34.11
N VAL A 266 -7.66 7.19 33.37
CA VAL A 266 -7.67 8.23 32.34
C VAL A 266 -8.33 7.66 31.08
N GLU A 267 -9.64 7.78 30.91
CA GLU A 267 -10.36 7.28 29.73
C GLU A 267 -9.90 7.91 28.42
N ALA A 268 -9.50 9.18 28.45
CA ALA A 268 -8.96 9.87 27.29
C ALA A 268 -7.68 9.20 26.72
N ALA A 269 -6.98 8.38 27.50
CA ALA A 269 -5.86 7.58 27.02
C ALA A 269 -6.30 6.52 26.00
N LEU A 270 -7.51 5.97 26.14
CA LEU A 270 -8.08 5.05 25.15
C LEU A 270 -8.41 5.78 23.83
N TRP A 271 -8.81 7.04 23.90
CA TRP A 271 -9.00 7.88 22.70
C TRP A 271 -7.67 8.21 22.02
N LEU A 272 -6.60 8.43 22.82
CA LEU A 272 -5.24 8.58 22.26
C LEU A 272 -4.80 7.30 21.55
N ILE A 273 -5.02 6.12 22.13
CA ILE A 273 -4.72 4.82 21.50
C ILE A 273 -5.50 4.66 20.19
N GLU A 274 -6.80 4.95 20.20
CA GLU A 274 -7.64 4.90 18.98
C GLU A 274 -7.11 5.86 17.90
N GLY A 275 -6.80 7.08 18.30
CA GLY A 275 -6.22 8.08 17.41
C GLY A 275 -4.86 7.64 16.86
N PHE A 276 -3.97 7.14 17.72
CA PHE A 276 -2.61 6.73 17.38
C PHE A 276 -2.60 5.53 16.41
N ALA A 277 -3.35 4.49 16.71
CA ALA A 277 -3.47 3.33 15.83
C ALA A 277 -4.07 3.73 14.46
N THR A 278 -5.13 4.56 14.48
CA THR A 278 -5.74 5.07 13.23
C THR A 278 -4.79 5.96 12.45
N GLY A 279 -3.98 6.77 13.14
CA GLY A 279 -3.01 7.68 12.54
C GLY A 279 -1.83 6.97 11.91
N TYR A 280 -1.32 5.92 12.55
CA TYR A 280 -0.26 5.08 11.98
C TYR A 280 -0.69 4.43 10.68
N GLY A 281 -1.97 4.13 10.54
CA GLY A 281 -2.53 3.61 9.31
C GLY A 281 -2.78 2.11 9.36
N PHE A 282 -2.91 1.53 8.17
CA PHE A 282 -3.18 0.10 8.05
C PHE A 282 -1.96 -0.74 8.41
N VAL A 283 -2.20 -1.76 9.20
CA VAL A 283 -1.29 -2.86 9.47
C VAL A 283 -2.04 -4.17 9.27
N ASP A 284 -1.34 -5.21 8.78
CA ASP A 284 -1.94 -6.55 8.71
C ASP A 284 -2.12 -7.16 10.12
N ASP A 285 -2.84 -8.26 10.18
CA ASP A 285 -3.14 -8.92 11.45
C ASP A 285 -1.86 -9.40 12.17
N ASP A 286 -0.85 -9.90 11.44
CA ASP A 286 0.41 -10.35 12.03
C ASP A 286 1.17 -9.20 12.68
N PHE A 287 1.20 -8.05 12.04
CA PHE A 287 1.75 -6.83 12.62
C PHE A 287 0.94 -6.37 13.85
N ALA A 288 -0.40 -6.37 13.77
CA ALA A 288 -1.27 -5.97 14.88
C ALA A 288 -1.10 -6.90 16.10
N PHE A 289 -1.04 -8.22 15.88
CA PHE A 289 -0.74 -9.18 16.95
C PHE A 289 0.66 -8.98 17.52
N ARG A 290 1.65 -8.68 16.66
CA ARG A 290 3.01 -8.41 17.13
C ARG A 290 3.08 -7.14 17.98
N VAL A 291 2.32 -6.08 17.63
CA VAL A 291 2.14 -4.88 18.47
C VAL A 291 1.51 -5.25 19.79
N ALA A 292 0.39 -6.00 19.78
CA ALA A 292 -0.31 -6.42 20.99
C ALA A 292 0.60 -7.23 21.91
N ILE A 293 1.39 -8.17 21.40
CA ILE A 293 2.38 -8.91 22.18
C ILE A 293 3.36 -7.95 22.85
N HIS A 294 3.86 -6.94 22.14
CA HIS A 294 4.79 -5.96 22.75
C HIS A 294 4.11 -5.09 23.80
N VAL A 295 2.84 -4.70 23.60
CA VAL A 295 2.04 -4.05 24.65
C VAL A 295 2.01 -4.91 25.91
N GLY A 296 1.66 -6.18 25.77
CA GLY A 296 1.59 -7.10 26.92
C GLY A 296 2.95 -7.31 27.59
N THR A 297 4.04 -7.47 26.82
CA THR A 297 5.40 -7.61 27.39
C THR A 297 5.82 -6.37 28.17
N HIS A 298 5.52 -5.17 27.65
CA HIS A 298 5.80 -3.91 28.36
C HIS A 298 5.03 -3.81 29.67
N LEU A 299 3.72 -4.09 29.66
CA LEU A 299 2.88 -4.08 30.86
C LEU A 299 3.39 -5.04 31.94
N VAL A 300 3.77 -6.27 31.57
CA VAL A 300 4.30 -7.27 32.53
C VAL A 300 5.69 -6.87 33.01
N GLY A 301 6.56 -6.40 32.11
CA GLY A 301 7.95 -6.07 32.41
C GLY A 301 8.11 -4.73 33.12
N PHE A 302 7.73 -3.65 32.47
CA PHE A 302 7.88 -2.28 32.96
C PHE A 302 6.70 -1.83 33.82
N GLY A 303 5.48 -2.01 33.36
CA GLY A 303 4.27 -1.52 34.01
C GLY A 303 4.08 -2.03 35.45
N THR A 304 4.66 -3.21 35.77
CA THR A 304 4.64 -3.77 37.13
C THR A 304 5.80 -3.32 38.01
N SER A 305 6.71 -2.50 37.50
CA SER A 305 8.00 -2.20 38.15
C SER A 305 8.17 -0.74 38.53
N VAL A 306 7.30 0.15 38.05
CA VAL A 306 7.38 1.58 38.31
C VAL A 306 6.83 1.87 39.71
N ALA A 307 7.69 2.34 40.60
CA ALA A 307 7.31 2.70 41.97
C ALA A 307 6.34 3.90 41.97
N GLY A 308 5.32 3.86 42.83
CA GLY A 308 4.38 4.98 43.04
C GLY A 308 3.20 5.07 42.04
N TRP A 309 3.12 4.17 41.06
CA TRP A 309 2.00 4.17 40.09
C TRP A 309 0.69 3.66 40.69
N GLY A 310 0.74 2.60 41.45
CA GLY A 310 -0.44 1.99 42.08
C GLY A 310 -0.09 1.15 43.28
N ASN A 311 -1.13 0.69 43.99
CA ASN A 311 -1.00 -0.31 45.07
C ASN A 311 -0.77 -1.71 44.47
N ALA A 312 -0.52 -2.69 45.33
CA ALA A 312 -0.26 -4.09 44.93
C ALA A 312 -1.38 -4.71 44.09
N GLU A 313 -2.62 -4.39 44.38
CA GLU A 313 -3.80 -4.87 43.62
C GLU A 313 -3.84 -4.27 42.20
N ALA A 314 -3.55 -2.98 42.06
CA ALA A 314 -3.48 -2.34 40.75
C ALA A 314 -2.31 -2.91 39.90
N VAL A 315 -1.16 -3.17 40.53
CA VAL A 315 -0.01 -3.81 39.87
C VAL A 315 -0.37 -5.22 39.40
N GLU A 316 -1.07 -5.99 40.22
CA GLU A 316 -1.54 -7.35 39.84
C GLU A 316 -2.53 -7.30 38.68
N ARG A 317 -3.45 -6.34 38.69
CA ARG A 317 -4.41 -6.09 37.59
C ARG A 317 -3.71 -5.80 36.27
N VAL A 318 -2.70 -4.93 36.28
CA VAL A 318 -1.89 -4.60 35.09
C VAL A 318 -1.12 -5.82 34.60
N CYS A 319 -0.53 -6.58 35.52
CA CYS A 319 0.19 -7.81 35.19
C CYS A 319 -0.71 -8.86 34.54
N LYS A 320 -1.94 -9.04 35.04
CA LYS A 320 -2.94 -9.94 34.44
C LYS A 320 -3.36 -9.47 33.05
N ALA A 321 -3.65 -8.18 32.89
CA ALA A 321 -3.96 -7.59 31.58
C ALA A 321 -2.83 -7.83 30.56
N GLY A 322 -1.57 -7.60 30.97
CA GLY A 322 -0.41 -7.85 30.10
C GLY A 322 -0.28 -9.32 29.70
N ARG A 323 -0.44 -10.26 30.66
CA ARG A 323 -0.45 -11.71 30.41
C ARG A 323 -1.51 -12.09 29.38
N ASP A 324 -2.74 -11.63 29.56
CA ASP A 324 -3.88 -11.98 28.71
C ASP A 324 -3.66 -11.45 27.29
N ILE A 325 -3.17 -10.21 27.16
CA ILE A 325 -2.80 -9.62 25.85
C ILE A 325 -1.71 -10.45 25.17
N ILE A 326 -0.66 -10.87 25.88
CA ILE A 326 0.40 -11.72 25.31
C ILE A 326 -0.19 -13.05 24.83
N THR A 327 -0.97 -13.71 25.68
CA THR A 327 -1.49 -15.06 25.40
C THR A 327 -2.44 -15.05 24.19
N HIS A 328 -3.41 -14.12 24.16
CA HIS A 328 -4.34 -14.00 23.03
C HIS A 328 -3.65 -13.45 21.77
N GLY A 329 -2.65 -12.57 21.93
CA GLY A 329 -1.83 -12.08 20.83
C GLY A 329 -1.00 -13.19 20.17
N TRP A 330 -0.35 -14.03 20.97
CA TRP A 330 0.41 -15.18 20.49
C TRP A 330 -0.48 -16.23 19.82
N GLY A 331 -1.66 -16.48 20.39
CA GLY A 331 -2.68 -17.37 19.82
C GLY A 331 -3.42 -16.79 18.61
N LYS A 332 -3.12 -15.56 18.19
CA LYS A 332 -3.80 -14.82 17.10
C LYS A 332 -5.32 -14.79 17.28
N ASP A 333 -5.79 -14.65 18.52
CA ASP A 333 -7.21 -14.63 18.89
C ASP A 333 -7.84 -13.26 18.58
N ARG A 334 -8.18 -13.03 17.33
CA ARG A 334 -8.80 -11.80 16.86
C ARG A 334 -10.14 -11.52 17.56
N ALA A 335 -10.96 -12.58 17.78
CA ALA A 335 -12.28 -12.42 18.38
C ALA A 335 -12.20 -11.83 19.80
N TRP A 336 -11.18 -12.23 20.57
CA TRP A 336 -10.94 -11.65 21.89
C TRP A 336 -10.60 -10.15 21.80
N PHE A 337 -9.76 -9.75 20.82
CA PHE A 337 -9.39 -8.35 20.64
C PHE A 337 -10.54 -7.47 20.15
N GLU A 338 -11.54 -8.01 19.43
CA GLU A 338 -12.71 -7.23 18.98
C GLU A 338 -13.52 -6.65 20.17
N GLY A 339 -13.55 -7.36 21.31
CA GLY A 339 -14.16 -6.90 22.57
C GLY A 339 -13.23 -6.15 23.51
N HIS A 340 -11.94 -6.01 23.18
CA HIS A 340 -10.91 -5.44 24.04
C HIS A 340 -10.64 -3.95 23.73
N ASN A 341 -10.08 -3.22 24.71
CA ASN A 341 -9.68 -1.81 24.54
C ASN A 341 -8.62 -1.58 23.44
N LEU A 342 -7.89 -2.63 23.06
CA LEU A 342 -6.95 -2.62 21.94
C LEU A 342 -7.61 -2.95 20.59
N SER A 343 -8.93 -3.07 20.53
CA SER A 343 -9.65 -3.27 19.26
C SER A 343 -9.31 -2.25 18.15
N PRO A 344 -8.89 -1.00 18.43
CA PRO A 344 -8.47 -0.08 17.39
C PRO A 344 -7.27 -0.58 16.55
N LEU A 345 -6.41 -1.46 17.07
CA LEU A 345 -5.34 -2.11 16.31
C LEU A 345 -5.88 -3.06 15.22
N PHE A 346 -7.06 -3.63 15.46
CA PHE A 346 -7.69 -4.64 14.62
C PHE A 346 -8.92 -4.10 13.87
N ARG A 347 -9.31 -2.84 14.08
CA ARG A 347 -10.44 -2.20 13.38
C ARG A 347 -10.03 -1.76 11.99
N HIS A 348 -10.79 -2.22 11.00
CA HIS A 348 -10.57 -1.98 9.58
C HIS A 348 -11.32 -0.80 8.90
N PRO A 349 -11.86 0.24 9.58
CA PRO A 349 -12.39 1.40 8.85
C PRO A 349 -11.32 2.10 8.01
N CYS A 350 -10.03 1.98 8.44
CA CYS A 350 -8.89 2.49 7.68
C CYS A 350 -8.54 1.63 6.46
N TYR A 351 -8.81 0.32 6.47
CA TYR A 351 -8.46 -0.57 5.36
C TYR A 351 -9.23 -0.21 4.08
N ARG A 352 -10.55 -0.07 4.18
CA ARG A 352 -11.37 0.40 3.06
C ARG A 352 -10.83 1.72 2.50
N ARG A 353 -10.51 2.68 3.41
CA ARG A 353 -9.96 3.99 3.02
C ARG A 353 -8.54 3.88 2.46
N TYR A 354 -7.71 3.00 2.97
CA TYR A 354 -6.36 2.74 2.49
C TYR A 354 -6.37 2.21 1.04
N VAL A 355 -7.17 1.18 0.77
CA VAL A 355 -7.36 0.66 -0.59
C VAL A 355 -7.88 1.76 -1.52
N GLN A 356 -8.91 2.50 -1.07
CA GLN A 356 -9.46 3.64 -1.81
C GLN A 356 -8.40 4.71 -2.09
N MET A 357 -7.58 5.07 -1.11
CA MET A 357 -6.54 6.11 -1.27
C MET A 357 -5.48 5.71 -2.29
N LYS A 358 -5.00 4.47 -2.27
CA LYS A 358 -4.06 3.95 -3.29
C LYS A 358 -4.65 4.11 -4.69
N ALA A 359 -5.87 3.62 -4.90
CA ALA A 359 -6.55 3.68 -6.20
C ALA A 359 -6.86 5.14 -6.62
N VAL A 360 -7.36 5.98 -5.70
CA VAL A 360 -7.69 7.39 -5.97
C VAL A 360 -6.45 8.18 -6.35
N LYS A 361 -5.30 7.95 -5.69
CA LYS A 361 -4.02 8.58 -6.04
C LYS A 361 -3.64 8.26 -7.49
N ARG A 362 -3.80 7.01 -7.94
CA ARG A 362 -3.55 6.60 -9.34
C ARG A 362 -4.55 7.25 -10.30
N LEU A 363 -5.83 7.31 -9.94
CA LEU A 363 -6.86 8.01 -10.71
C LEU A 363 -6.58 9.53 -10.82
N GLU A 364 -6.02 10.16 -9.79
CA GLU A 364 -5.59 11.56 -9.84
C GLU A 364 -4.43 11.79 -10.82
N VAL A 365 -3.45 10.87 -10.84
CA VAL A 365 -2.35 10.90 -11.82
C VAL A 365 -2.92 10.79 -13.24
N ALA A 366 -3.74 9.76 -13.50
CA ALA A 366 -4.40 9.58 -14.80
C ALA A 366 -5.23 10.81 -15.20
N SER A 367 -5.94 11.44 -14.24
CA SER A 367 -6.71 12.65 -14.49
C SER A 367 -5.85 13.84 -14.92
N LYS A 368 -4.63 13.96 -14.39
CA LYS A 368 -3.68 15.04 -14.77
C LYS A 368 -3.09 14.80 -16.17
N GLU A 369 -2.78 13.55 -16.51
CA GLU A 369 -2.20 13.17 -17.80
C GLU A 369 -3.18 13.33 -18.98
N LEU A 370 -4.48 13.15 -18.73
CA LEU A 370 -5.54 13.26 -19.76
C LEU A 370 -5.81 14.69 -20.26
N ARG A 371 -4.96 15.67 -19.98
CA ARG A 371 -4.89 17.05 -20.50
C ARG A 371 -6.23 17.77 -20.76
N ALA A 372 -7.34 17.35 -20.16
CA ALA A 372 -8.60 18.05 -20.23
C ALA A 372 -8.57 19.25 -19.26
N ALA A 373 -9.36 20.28 -19.52
CA ALA A 373 -9.47 21.40 -18.60
C ALA A 373 -9.78 20.92 -17.17
N PRO A 374 -9.23 21.52 -16.11
CA PRO A 374 -9.35 21.02 -14.74
C PRO A 374 -10.80 20.83 -14.26
N THR A 375 -11.74 21.53 -14.87
CA THR A 375 -13.18 21.50 -14.56
C THR A 375 -13.98 20.53 -15.40
N GLN A 376 -13.37 19.92 -16.44
CA GLN A 376 -14.08 19.04 -17.36
C GLN A 376 -14.09 17.60 -16.85
N THR A 377 -15.28 17.02 -16.76
CA THR A 377 -15.48 15.59 -16.48
C THR A 377 -14.95 14.75 -17.64
N LYS A 378 -14.16 13.73 -17.35
CA LYS A 378 -13.56 12.85 -18.36
C LYS A 378 -14.39 11.60 -18.53
N LYS A 379 -14.95 11.38 -19.71
CA LYS A 379 -15.63 10.14 -20.05
C LYS A 379 -14.59 9.03 -20.16
N VAL A 380 -14.77 7.94 -19.43
CA VAL A 380 -13.82 6.80 -19.40
C VAL A 380 -14.56 5.48 -19.54
N LEU A 381 -13.95 4.53 -20.22
CA LEU A 381 -14.48 3.17 -20.24
C LEU A 381 -13.85 2.35 -19.11
N VAL A 382 -14.66 1.54 -18.42
CA VAL A 382 -14.24 0.63 -17.34
C VAL A 382 -14.62 -0.79 -17.73
N GLY A 383 -13.62 -1.68 -17.81
CA GLY A 383 -13.87 -3.11 -18.05
C GLY A 383 -14.37 -3.80 -16.77
N LEU A 384 -15.50 -4.49 -16.86
CA LEU A 384 -16.11 -5.26 -15.77
C LEU A 384 -16.13 -6.75 -16.09
N SER A 385 -15.36 -7.54 -15.34
CA SER A 385 -15.31 -9.01 -15.43
C SER A 385 -16.14 -9.73 -14.35
N PHE A 386 -16.81 -8.99 -13.47
CA PHE A 386 -17.44 -9.46 -12.23
C PHE A 386 -16.46 -10.10 -11.21
N GLY A 387 -15.15 -10.00 -11.44
CA GLY A 387 -14.14 -10.41 -10.45
C GLY A 387 -13.96 -9.35 -9.37
N VAL A 388 -13.30 -9.74 -8.27
CA VAL A 388 -13.02 -8.90 -7.09
C VAL A 388 -12.43 -7.53 -7.47
N SER A 389 -11.43 -7.52 -8.36
CA SER A 389 -10.70 -6.30 -8.72
C SER A 389 -11.54 -5.32 -9.54
N SER A 390 -12.24 -5.79 -10.57
CA SER A 390 -13.09 -4.92 -11.42
C SER A 390 -14.31 -4.38 -10.66
N SER A 391 -14.91 -5.19 -9.79
CA SER A 391 -16.03 -4.79 -8.94
C SER A 391 -15.59 -3.74 -7.90
N SER A 392 -14.42 -3.92 -7.30
CA SER A 392 -13.82 -2.95 -6.38
C SER A 392 -13.52 -1.61 -7.07
N LEU A 393 -13.02 -1.64 -8.32
CA LEU A 393 -12.74 -0.41 -9.08
C LEU A 393 -14.01 0.42 -9.29
N ILE A 394 -15.13 -0.22 -9.64
CA ILE A 394 -16.42 0.47 -9.81
C ILE A 394 -16.87 1.11 -8.49
N SER A 395 -16.79 0.37 -7.38
CA SER A 395 -17.12 0.89 -6.05
C SER A 395 -16.24 2.09 -5.67
N ILE A 396 -14.94 2.04 -5.93
CA ILE A 396 -14.01 3.13 -5.64
C ILE A 396 -14.29 4.37 -6.49
N LEU A 397 -14.62 4.19 -7.77
CA LEU A 397 -14.99 5.31 -8.66
C LEU A 397 -16.27 5.98 -8.18
N ASP A 398 -17.29 5.24 -7.76
CA ASP A 398 -18.54 5.77 -7.22
C ASP A 398 -18.33 6.54 -5.91
N GLU A 399 -17.59 5.97 -4.97
CA GLU A 399 -17.23 6.64 -3.71
C GLU A 399 -16.41 7.91 -3.94
N SER A 400 -15.45 7.85 -4.88
CA SER A 400 -14.65 9.02 -5.27
C SER A 400 -15.54 10.10 -5.85
N ALA A 401 -16.48 9.77 -6.74
CA ALA A 401 -17.44 10.70 -7.31
C ALA A 401 -18.34 11.32 -6.22
N LYS A 402 -18.89 10.50 -5.31
CA LYS A 402 -19.68 10.99 -4.15
C LYS A 402 -18.93 12.01 -3.31
N ASN A 403 -17.65 11.73 -3.02
CA ASN A 403 -16.82 12.63 -2.21
C ASN A 403 -16.44 13.92 -2.95
N GLN A 404 -16.26 13.84 -4.27
CA GLN A 404 -15.99 15.01 -5.11
C GLN A 404 -17.20 15.92 -5.26
N LEU A 405 -18.40 15.36 -5.43
CA LEU A 405 -19.66 16.11 -5.56
C LEU A 405 -20.02 16.90 -4.30
N LYS A 406 -19.48 16.57 -3.13
CA LYS A 406 -19.59 17.40 -1.91
C LYS A 406 -18.81 18.71 -2.01
N LYS A 407 -17.80 18.79 -2.90
CA LYS A 407 -16.85 19.92 -2.98
C LYS A 407 -16.89 20.66 -4.33
N ARG A 408 -17.44 20.05 -5.37
CA ARG A 408 -17.48 20.58 -6.74
C ARG A 408 -18.71 20.09 -7.49
N PRO A 409 -19.20 20.81 -8.52
CA PRO A 409 -20.46 20.47 -9.20
C PRO A 409 -20.40 19.18 -10.03
N THR A 410 -19.22 18.76 -10.50
CA THR A 410 -19.05 17.59 -11.35
C THR A 410 -17.94 16.68 -10.84
N PRO A 411 -18.07 15.34 -11.01
CA PRO A 411 -17.00 14.41 -10.69
C PRO A 411 -15.86 14.47 -11.73
N ALA A 412 -14.68 13.92 -11.43
CA ALA A 412 -13.55 13.87 -12.35
C ALA A 412 -13.80 12.94 -13.53
N TYR A 413 -14.56 11.89 -13.31
CA TYR A 413 -14.81 10.84 -14.26
C TYR A 413 -16.30 10.60 -14.47
N ASP A 414 -16.67 10.30 -15.73
CA ASP A 414 -17.98 9.80 -16.16
C ASP A 414 -17.77 8.38 -16.74
N PRO A 415 -17.92 7.32 -15.94
CA PRO A 415 -17.64 5.97 -16.35
C PRO A 415 -18.75 5.36 -17.23
N VAL A 416 -18.33 4.78 -18.35
CA VAL A 416 -19.09 3.80 -19.11
C VAL A 416 -18.55 2.42 -18.78
N VAL A 417 -19.32 1.60 -18.09
CA VAL A 417 -18.92 0.27 -17.63
C VAL A 417 -19.33 -0.77 -18.67
N VAL A 418 -18.36 -1.52 -19.18
CA VAL A 418 -18.59 -2.52 -20.20
C VAL A 418 -18.23 -3.91 -19.69
N HIS A 419 -19.19 -4.82 -19.75
CA HIS A 419 -18.96 -6.25 -19.60
C HIS A 419 -18.93 -6.90 -20.99
N VAL A 420 -17.84 -7.62 -21.30
CA VAL A 420 -17.73 -8.45 -22.49
C VAL A 420 -18.19 -9.85 -22.12
N ASP A 421 -19.31 -10.25 -22.70
CA ASP A 421 -19.85 -11.58 -22.48
C ASP A 421 -19.09 -12.61 -23.31
N THR A 422 -18.42 -13.51 -22.63
CA THR A 422 -17.59 -14.56 -23.24
C THR A 422 -18.34 -15.89 -23.43
N ASP A 423 -19.64 -15.96 -23.09
CA ASP A 423 -20.46 -17.14 -23.37
C ASP A 423 -20.79 -17.19 -24.85
N MET A 424 -20.36 -18.27 -25.50
CA MET A 424 -20.55 -18.51 -26.95
C MET A 424 -21.65 -19.50 -27.21
N HIS A 425 -22.39 -19.95 -26.20
CA HIS A 425 -23.51 -20.88 -26.38
C HIS A 425 -24.79 -20.13 -26.71
N GLU A 426 -25.52 -20.65 -27.70
CA GLU A 426 -26.85 -20.15 -28.07
C GLU A 426 -27.82 -20.34 -26.89
N GLN A 427 -28.43 -19.25 -26.44
CA GLN A 427 -29.31 -19.29 -25.27
C GLN A 427 -30.68 -19.89 -25.64
N THR A 428 -30.87 -21.12 -25.26
CA THR A 428 -32.16 -21.82 -25.39
C THR A 428 -33.13 -21.55 -24.24
N SER A 429 -32.75 -20.76 -23.23
CA SER A 429 -33.54 -20.50 -22.01
C SER A 429 -34.26 -19.15 -22.06
N PRO A 430 -35.56 -19.06 -21.68
CA PRO A 430 -36.29 -17.78 -21.60
C PRO A 430 -35.89 -16.89 -20.41
N LEU A 431 -35.00 -17.35 -19.51
CA LEU A 431 -34.53 -16.58 -18.37
C LEU A 431 -33.29 -15.75 -18.77
N PRO A 432 -33.13 -14.48 -18.24
CA PRO A 432 -31.94 -13.70 -18.49
C PRO A 432 -30.67 -14.46 -18.05
N PRO A 433 -29.58 -14.38 -18.81
CA PRO A 433 -28.31 -14.95 -18.40
C PRO A 433 -27.89 -14.48 -17.02
N GLU A 434 -27.16 -15.29 -16.30
CA GLU A 434 -26.64 -14.91 -14.96
C GLU A 434 -25.83 -13.62 -15.04
N THR A 435 -25.02 -13.45 -16.07
CA THR A 435 -24.25 -12.23 -16.35
C THR A 435 -25.15 -11.00 -16.47
N GLN A 436 -26.31 -11.10 -17.13
CA GLN A 436 -27.25 -9.98 -17.23
C GLN A 436 -27.85 -9.64 -15.88
N ARG A 437 -28.22 -10.63 -15.07
CA ARG A 437 -28.77 -10.41 -13.70
C ARG A 437 -27.77 -9.67 -12.80
N ILE A 438 -26.49 -10.05 -12.87
CA ILE A 438 -25.44 -9.39 -12.08
C ILE A 438 -25.23 -7.97 -12.61
N LEU A 439 -25.22 -7.77 -13.90
CA LEU A 439 -25.10 -6.44 -14.52
C LEU A 439 -26.26 -5.51 -14.11
N ASP A 440 -27.48 -6.05 -14.04
CA ASP A 440 -28.66 -5.31 -13.57
C ASP A 440 -28.49 -4.89 -12.10
N LYS A 441 -28.01 -5.78 -11.24
CA LYS A 441 -27.68 -5.43 -9.84
C LYS A 441 -26.62 -4.34 -9.75
N PHE A 442 -25.58 -4.36 -10.61
CA PHE A 442 -24.60 -3.27 -10.68
C PHE A 442 -25.27 -1.96 -11.09
N SER A 443 -26.14 -1.98 -12.09
CA SER A 443 -26.86 -0.80 -12.57
C SER A 443 -27.76 -0.19 -11.48
N GLU A 444 -28.46 -1.04 -10.73
CA GLU A 444 -29.28 -0.62 -9.59
C GLU A 444 -28.43 0.02 -8.47
N ARG A 445 -27.28 -0.61 -8.16
CA ARG A 445 -26.41 -0.12 -7.08
C ARG A 445 -25.62 1.15 -7.45
N TYR A 446 -25.29 1.34 -8.73
CA TYR A 446 -24.49 2.45 -9.22
C TYR A 446 -25.20 3.23 -10.33
N PRO A 447 -26.35 3.84 -10.08
CA PRO A 447 -27.24 4.45 -11.09
C PRO A 447 -26.62 5.66 -11.83
N ARG A 448 -25.49 6.16 -11.36
CA ARG A 448 -24.74 7.23 -12.04
C ARG A 448 -23.90 6.75 -13.20
N PHE A 449 -23.66 5.45 -13.33
CA PHE A 449 -22.81 4.86 -14.36
C PHE A 449 -23.67 4.26 -15.46
N LYS A 450 -23.18 4.34 -16.70
CA LYS A 450 -23.79 3.68 -17.85
C LYS A 450 -23.23 2.27 -17.94
N PHE A 451 -24.08 1.24 -17.93
CA PHE A 451 -23.67 -0.15 -18.07
C PHE A 451 -24.05 -0.68 -19.45
N ARG A 452 -23.13 -1.44 -20.08
CA ARG A 452 -23.31 -2.09 -21.36
C ARG A 452 -22.80 -3.53 -21.29
N ARG A 453 -23.53 -4.47 -21.92
CA ARG A 453 -23.08 -5.81 -22.22
C ARG A 453 -22.77 -5.88 -23.71
N ILE A 454 -21.61 -6.41 -24.07
CA ILE A 454 -21.18 -6.62 -25.47
C ILE A 454 -20.82 -8.10 -25.62
N PRO A 455 -21.46 -8.85 -26.55
CA PRO A 455 -21.07 -10.23 -26.80
C PRO A 455 -19.68 -10.28 -27.42
N LEU A 456 -18.88 -11.28 -27.05
CA LEU A 456 -17.52 -11.45 -27.59
C LEU A 456 -17.53 -11.57 -29.12
N ALA A 457 -18.61 -12.17 -29.68
CA ALA A 457 -18.79 -12.35 -31.13
C ALA A 457 -18.75 -11.00 -31.91
N ALA A 458 -19.01 -9.85 -31.24
CA ALA A 458 -18.87 -8.53 -31.86
C ALA A 458 -17.43 -8.27 -32.35
N VAL A 459 -16.44 -8.96 -31.80
CA VAL A 459 -15.04 -8.87 -32.22
C VAL A 459 -14.84 -9.17 -33.70
N LEU A 460 -15.67 -10.05 -34.30
CA LEU A 460 -15.56 -10.42 -35.72
C LEU A 460 -15.83 -9.27 -36.68
N GLY A 461 -16.46 -8.18 -36.19
CA GLY A 461 -16.70 -6.96 -36.98
C GLY A 461 -15.63 -5.88 -36.79
N LEU A 462 -14.61 -6.11 -35.97
CA LEU A 462 -13.60 -5.09 -35.64
C LEU A 462 -12.48 -5.07 -36.68
N ASP A 463 -12.07 -3.87 -37.05
CA ASP A 463 -10.93 -3.58 -37.92
C ASP A 463 -9.58 -3.49 -37.15
N THR A 464 -9.61 -3.59 -35.83
CA THR A 464 -8.41 -3.60 -34.97
C THR A 464 -7.68 -4.95 -34.97
N ILE A 465 -8.22 -5.95 -35.68
CA ILE A 465 -7.63 -7.28 -35.86
C ILE A 465 -7.49 -7.55 -37.36
N ASP A 466 -6.33 -8.01 -37.79
CA ASP A 466 -6.12 -8.48 -39.17
C ASP A 466 -6.65 -9.93 -39.30
N TRP A 467 -7.94 -10.04 -39.61
CA TRP A 467 -8.58 -11.34 -39.79
C TRP A 467 -7.97 -12.14 -40.95
N SER A 468 -7.28 -11.50 -41.90
CA SER A 468 -6.61 -12.20 -43.01
C SER A 468 -5.38 -12.99 -42.57
N ALA A 469 -4.84 -12.62 -41.39
CA ALA A 469 -3.68 -13.30 -40.76
C ALA A 469 -4.12 -14.48 -39.85
N LEU A 470 -5.42 -14.71 -39.69
CA LEU A 470 -5.95 -15.72 -38.77
C LEU A 470 -6.70 -16.84 -39.56
N PRO A 471 -6.74 -18.06 -39.02
CA PRO A 471 -7.45 -19.18 -39.69
C PRO A 471 -8.99 -19.09 -39.57
N ILE A 472 -9.54 -17.88 -39.54
CA ILE A 472 -10.94 -17.56 -39.64
C ILE A 472 -11.16 -16.73 -40.89
N ALA A 473 -11.82 -17.28 -41.89
CA ALA A 473 -12.20 -16.50 -43.07
C ALA A 473 -13.35 -15.53 -42.71
N PRO A 474 -13.19 -14.20 -42.96
CA PRO A 474 -14.34 -13.32 -42.95
C PRO A 474 -15.22 -13.65 -44.14
N SER A 475 -16.42 -14.13 -43.90
CA SER A 475 -17.62 -14.12 -44.78
C SER A 475 -17.56 -14.55 -46.26
N SER A 476 -16.58 -15.33 -46.69
CA SER A 476 -16.58 -15.85 -48.09
C SER A 476 -16.46 -17.37 -48.14
N GLY A 477 -17.53 -18.07 -48.42
CA GLY A 477 -17.57 -19.54 -48.59
C GLY A 477 -18.72 -20.21 -47.80
N GLU A 478 -18.70 -21.53 -47.69
CA GLU A 478 -19.71 -22.36 -47.01
C GLU A 478 -19.99 -21.96 -45.54
N GLU A 479 -19.14 -21.16 -44.90
CA GLU A 479 -19.32 -20.62 -43.53
C GLU A 479 -20.20 -19.35 -43.48
N GLY A 480 -20.61 -18.77 -44.62
CA GLY A 480 -21.42 -17.54 -44.68
C GLY A 480 -22.84 -17.65 -44.12
N GLY A 481 -23.29 -18.84 -43.70
CA GLY A 481 -24.61 -19.06 -43.10
C GLY A 481 -24.62 -19.25 -41.58
N LYS A 482 -23.44 -19.32 -40.93
CA LYS A 482 -23.33 -19.52 -39.48
C LYS A 482 -23.43 -18.21 -38.70
N ALA A 483 -24.08 -18.26 -37.51
CA ALA A 483 -24.12 -17.13 -36.61
C ALA A 483 -22.69 -16.72 -36.13
N PRO A 484 -22.44 -15.44 -35.83
CA PRO A 484 -21.14 -14.99 -35.37
C PRO A 484 -20.62 -15.75 -34.13
N GLU A 485 -21.51 -16.12 -33.23
CA GLU A 485 -21.20 -16.91 -32.01
C GLU A 485 -20.73 -18.32 -32.38
N GLU A 486 -21.38 -18.96 -33.32
CA GLU A 486 -21.05 -20.31 -33.80
C GLU A 486 -19.67 -20.30 -34.51
N ARG A 487 -19.43 -19.30 -35.34
CA ARG A 487 -18.13 -19.13 -36.03
C ARG A 487 -16.98 -18.94 -35.03
N LEU A 488 -17.20 -18.14 -33.99
CA LEU A 488 -16.22 -17.90 -32.96
C LEU A 488 -16.00 -19.16 -32.10
N HIS A 489 -17.09 -19.90 -31.79
CA HIS A 489 -17.00 -21.18 -31.10
C HIS A 489 -16.16 -22.21 -31.87
N ASP A 490 -16.41 -22.35 -33.18
CA ASP A 490 -15.66 -23.23 -34.08
C ASP A 490 -14.15 -22.87 -34.09
N PHE A 491 -13.84 -21.58 -34.06
CA PHE A 491 -12.46 -21.10 -33.97
C PHE A 491 -11.79 -21.52 -32.64
N PHE A 492 -12.44 -21.29 -31.51
CA PHE A 492 -11.92 -21.68 -30.21
C PHE A 492 -11.74 -23.20 -30.07
N THR A 493 -12.58 -24.00 -30.67
CA THR A 493 -12.46 -25.47 -30.66
C THR A 493 -11.24 -25.97 -31.43
N ARG A 494 -10.79 -25.23 -32.46
CA ARG A 494 -9.59 -25.53 -33.25
C ARG A 494 -8.29 -25.13 -32.59
N LEU A 495 -8.32 -24.30 -31.51
CA LEU A 495 -7.12 -23.86 -30.82
C LEU A 495 -6.45 -25.02 -30.07
N PRO A 496 -5.10 -25.13 -30.13
CA PRO A 496 -4.36 -26.35 -29.78
C PRO A 496 -4.37 -26.68 -28.28
N SER A 497 -4.52 -25.67 -27.42
CA SER A 497 -4.38 -25.86 -25.97
C SER A 497 -5.31 -24.96 -25.15
N THR A 498 -5.49 -25.30 -23.88
CA THR A 498 -6.20 -24.46 -22.89
C THR A 498 -5.51 -23.10 -22.75
N THR A 499 -4.17 -23.08 -22.76
CA THR A 499 -3.39 -21.83 -22.74
C THR A 499 -3.70 -20.96 -23.97
N SER A 500 -3.75 -21.55 -25.18
CA SER A 500 -4.10 -20.81 -26.40
C SER A 500 -5.50 -20.21 -26.33
N ARG A 501 -6.48 -20.97 -25.83
CA ARG A 501 -7.86 -20.49 -25.67
C ARG A 501 -7.95 -19.33 -24.68
N ALA A 502 -7.35 -19.46 -23.50
CA ALA A 502 -7.35 -18.41 -22.47
C ALA A 502 -6.66 -17.14 -22.98
N ASP A 503 -5.53 -17.31 -23.67
CA ASP A 503 -4.73 -16.21 -24.20
C ASP A 503 -5.48 -15.43 -25.30
N ILE A 504 -6.01 -16.14 -26.30
CA ILE A 504 -6.79 -15.52 -27.37
C ILE A 504 -8.03 -14.84 -26.82
N MET A 505 -8.76 -15.49 -25.90
CA MET A 505 -9.91 -14.91 -25.22
C MET A 505 -9.58 -13.54 -24.62
N ARG A 506 -8.49 -13.47 -23.87
CA ARG A 506 -8.03 -12.23 -23.22
C ARG A 506 -7.71 -11.13 -24.24
N LEU A 507 -7.05 -11.47 -25.35
CA LEU A 507 -6.73 -10.52 -26.41
C LEU A 507 -8.00 -10.02 -27.10
N LEU A 508 -8.94 -10.90 -27.45
CA LEU A 508 -10.19 -10.52 -28.09
C LEU A 508 -11.06 -9.63 -27.19
N VAL A 509 -11.17 -9.96 -25.87
CA VAL A 509 -11.85 -9.09 -24.89
C VAL A 509 -11.24 -7.70 -24.86
N ARG A 510 -9.89 -7.60 -24.91
CA ARG A 510 -9.20 -6.31 -24.95
C ARG A 510 -9.58 -5.50 -26.20
N HIS A 511 -9.64 -6.12 -27.38
CA HIS A 511 -10.05 -5.46 -28.62
C HIS A 511 -11.49 -4.93 -28.54
N VAL A 512 -12.42 -5.71 -28.00
CA VAL A 512 -13.81 -5.27 -27.80
C VAL A 512 -13.86 -4.06 -26.86
N LEU A 513 -13.11 -4.06 -25.77
CA LEU A 513 -13.07 -2.92 -24.83
C LEU A 513 -12.46 -1.66 -25.46
N ILE A 514 -11.40 -1.80 -26.25
CA ILE A 514 -10.78 -0.68 -26.98
C ILE A 514 -11.75 -0.10 -27.99
N SER A 515 -12.39 -0.94 -28.82
CA SER A 515 -13.39 -0.51 -29.82
C SER A 515 -14.57 0.21 -29.16
N ALA A 516 -15.11 -0.36 -28.08
CA ALA A 516 -16.18 0.26 -27.31
C ALA A 516 -15.77 1.63 -26.73
N ALA A 517 -14.51 1.77 -26.30
CA ALA A 517 -14.00 3.05 -25.77
C ALA A 517 -13.93 4.12 -26.88
N LEU A 518 -13.52 3.74 -28.07
CA LEU A 518 -13.48 4.65 -29.24
C LEU A 518 -14.90 5.03 -29.67
N GLU A 519 -15.80 4.07 -29.80
CA GLU A 519 -17.21 4.28 -30.17
C GLU A 519 -17.94 5.23 -29.21
N GLU A 520 -17.70 5.08 -27.90
CA GLU A 520 -18.26 5.94 -26.86
C GLU A 520 -17.56 7.30 -26.75
N GLY A 521 -16.48 7.54 -27.48
CA GLY A 521 -15.67 8.76 -27.38
C GLY A 521 -15.02 8.93 -26.02
N CYS A 522 -14.56 7.83 -25.41
CA CYS A 522 -13.92 7.85 -24.12
C CYS A 522 -12.48 8.41 -24.20
N HIS A 523 -12.07 9.17 -23.20
CA HIS A 523 -10.72 9.72 -23.10
C HIS A 523 -9.68 8.68 -22.65
N ALA A 524 -10.11 7.59 -22.03
CA ALA A 524 -9.26 6.51 -21.55
C ALA A 524 -10.03 5.21 -21.28
N LEU A 525 -9.27 4.11 -21.24
CA LEU A 525 -9.73 2.79 -20.77
C LEU A 525 -9.12 2.52 -19.39
N LEU A 526 -9.95 2.20 -18.41
CA LEU A 526 -9.55 1.79 -17.05
C LEU A 526 -9.74 0.30 -16.87
N LEU A 527 -8.68 -0.41 -16.49
CA LEU A 527 -8.69 -1.85 -16.27
C LEU A 527 -8.40 -2.17 -14.79
N GLY A 528 -9.22 -3.05 -14.21
CA GLY A 528 -9.16 -3.41 -12.79
C GLY A 528 -8.11 -4.47 -12.46
N TYR A 529 -6.87 -4.35 -12.94
CA TYR A 529 -5.79 -5.26 -12.56
C TYR A 529 -5.17 -4.85 -11.23
N SER A 530 -5.12 -5.79 -10.26
CA SER A 530 -4.36 -5.65 -9.02
C SER A 530 -2.85 -5.78 -9.24
N THR A 531 -2.03 -5.47 -8.22
CA THR A 531 -0.58 -5.76 -8.23
C THR A 531 -0.32 -7.23 -8.56
N THR A 532 -1.05 -8.14 -7.92
CA THR A 532 -0.94 -9.59 -8.10
C THR A 532 -1.27 -10.02 -9.54
N ALA A 533 -2.37 -9.49 -10.08
CA ALA A 533 -2.78 -9.79 -11.45
C ALA A 533 -1.79 -9.26 -12.50
N LEU A 534 -1.19 -8.07 -12.27
CA LEU A 534 -0.15 -7.53 -13.16
C LEU A 534 1.15 -8.34 -13.07
N ALA A 535 1.53 -8.82 -11.89
CA ALA A 535 2.68 -9.70 -11.73
C ALA A 535 2.47 -11.04 -12.45
N ALA A 536 1.28 -11.64 -12.30
CA ALA A 536 0.91 -12.86 -13.01
C ALA A 536 0.93 -12.65 -14.53
N LEU A 537 0.34 -11.55 -15.02
CA LEU A 537 0.35 -11.19 -16.44
C LEU A 537 1.78 -11.02 -16.97
N THR A 538 2.67 -10.41 -16.18
CA THR A 538 4.08 -10.21 -16.56
C THR A 538 4.77 -11.54 -16.89
N LEU A 539 4.71 -12.52 -15.99
CA LEU A 539 5.34 -13.81 -16.22
C LEU A 539 4.60 -14.65 -17.26
N SER A 540 3.27 -14.55 -17.30
CA SER A 540 2.44 -15.22 -18.28
C SER A 540 2.77 -14.77 -19.72
N GLU A 541 2.84 -13.46 -19.99
CA GLU A 541 3.20 -12.92 -21.30
C GLU A 541 4.64 -13.28 -21.69
N THR A 542 5.57 -13.25 -20.73
CA THR A 542 6.95 -13.67 -20.95
C THR A 542 7.02 -15.16 -21.34
N ALA A 543 6.32 -16.03 -20.61
CA ALA A 543 6.28 -17.47 -20.87
C ALA A 543 5.60 -17.81 -22.22
N LYS A 544 4.67 -16.98 -22.67
CA LYS A 544 4.00 -17.09 -23.98
C LYS A 544 4.82 -16.51 -25.13
N GLY A 545 5.98 -15.91 -24.86
CA GLY A 545 6.88 -15.33 -25.85
C GLY A 545 6.51 -13.90 -26.27
N ARG A 546 5.74 -13.18 -25.45
CA ARG A 546 5.38 -11.77 -25.65
C ARG A 546 5.99 -10.82 -24.62
N GLY A 547 7.16 -11.12 -24.10
CA GLY A 547 7.85 -10.25 -23.15
C GLY A 547 8.03 -8.80 -23.65
N PHE A 548 8.19 -8.60 -24.96
CA PHE A 548 8.28 -7.27 -25.59
C PHE A 548 6.99 -6.43 -25.45
N THR A 549 5.82 -7.06 -25.24
CA THR A 549 4.54 -6.33 -25.08
C THR A 549 4.32 -5.77 -23.66
N LEU A 550 5.14 -6.16 -22.69
CA LEU A 550 4.97 -5.79 -21.28
C LEU A 550 4.84 -4.29 -21.04
N PRO A 551 5.63 -3.41 -21.69
CA PRO A 551 5.51 -1.95 -21.50
C PRO A 551 4.11 -1.41 -21.85
N TRP A 552 3.39 -2.06 -22.76
CA TRP A 552 2.02 -1.66 -23.14
C TRP A 552 0.96 -2.40 -22.33
N MET A 553 1.22 -3.65 -21.96
CA MET A 553 0.23 -4.52 -21.32
C MET A 553 0.13 -4.33 -19.81
N THR A 554 1.21 -3.86 -19.16
CA THR A 554 1.29 -3.79 -17.69
C THR A 554 1.54 -2.37 -17.15
N THR A 555 1.77 -1.36 -18.01
CA THR A 555 2.02 0.01 -17.58
C THR A 555 0.95 0.99 -18.07
N ASP A 556 0.74 2.05 -17.30
CA ASP A 556 -0.16 3.14 -17.69
C ASP A 556 0.38 3.92 -18.91
N GLY A 557 -0.50 4.44 -19.74
CA GLY A 557 -0.16 5.38 -20.82
C GLY A 557 -0.82 5.09 -22.15
N LEU A 558 -0.40 5.85 -23.17
CA LEU A 558 -0.96 5.78 -24.52
C LEU A 558 -0.70 4.43 -25.18
N GLN A 559 -1.75 3.86 -25.76
CA GLN A 559 -1.69 2.64 -26.56
C GLN A 559 -1.92 3.01 -28.04
N PRO A 560 -1.05 2.60 -28.94
CA PRO A 560 -1.31 2.73 -30.39
C PRO A 560 -2.43 1.76 -30.78
N ILE A 561 -3.34 2.21 -31.59
CA ILE A 561 -4.43 1.39 -32.11
C ILE A 561 -4.31 1.41 -33.64
N GLN A 562 -3.92 0.27 -34.16
CA GLN A 562 -3.85 0.08 -35.60
C GLN A 562 -5.17 -0.47 -36.12
N THR A 563 -5.62 0.02 -37.27
CA THR A 563 -6.76 -0.51 -38.00
C THR A 563 -6.30 -1.17 -39.29
N PHE A 564 -6.86 -2.33 -39.59
CA PHE A 564 -6.56 -3.10 -40.79
C PHE A 564 -7.70 -2.92 -41.78
N ALA A 565 -7.45 -2.29 -42.96
CA ALA A 565 -8.46 -2.08 -43.98
C ALA A 565 -8.91 -3.43 -44.53
N ALA A 566 -10.24 -3.65 -44.62
CA ALA A 566 -10.81 -4.77 -45.37
C ALA A 566 -10.35 -4.64 -46.83
N SER A 567 -9.74 -5.68 -47.40
CA SER A 567 -9.36 -5.72 -48.79
C SER A 567 -10.59 -5.45 -49.68
N PRO A 568 -10.57 -4.47 -50.59
CA PRO A 568 -11.71 -4.19 -51.47
C PRO A 568 -11.97 -5.41 -52.34
N GLN A 569 -13.11 -6.09 -52.13
CA GLN A 569 -13.66 -7.06 -53.07
C GLN A 569 -14.24 -6.24 -54.24
N ASN A 570 -13.54 -6.16 -55.30
CA ASN A 570 -13.93 -6.10 -56.70
C ASN A 570 -12.99 -5.21 -57.50
N GLY A 571 -12.45 -5.85 -58.55
CA GLY A 571 -11.47 -5.24 -59.43
C GLY A 571 -12.04 -4.11 -60.26
N THR A 572 -11.12 -3.19 -60.57
CA THR A 572 -11.03 -2.56 -61.91
C THR A 572 -9.64 -1.90 -61.97
N GLY A 573 -8.82 -2.32 -62.92
CA GLY A 573 -7.84 -1.56 -63.66
C GLY A 573 -6.46 -1.32 -63.01
N PRO A 574 -5.35 -1.63 -63.71
CA PRO A 574 -4.02 -1.30 -63.27
C PRO A 574 -3.71 0.17 -63.61
N GLY A 575 -3.44 0.99 -62.60
CA GLY A 575 -2.94 2.32 -62.87
C GLY A 575 -3.31 3.39 -61.87
N ALA A 576 -2.98 3.27 -60.61
CA ALA A 576 -2.69 4.40 -59.75
C ALA A 576 -1.89 3.87 -58.54
N ALA A 577 -0.70 4.30 -58.37
CA ALA A 577 0.04 4.12 -57.13
C ALA A 577 -0.79 4.68 -55.98
N PRO A 578 -0.99 3.96 -54.83
CA PRO A 578 -1.66 4.56 -53.71
C PRO A 578 -0.75 5.68 -53.18
N GLU A 579 -1.22 6.92 -53.25
CA GLU A 579 -0.70 7.99 -52.41
C GLU A 579 -0.80 7.47 -50.96
N THR A 580 0.32 7.46 -50.28
CA THR A 580 0.45 7.21 -48.83
C THR A 580 -0.30 8.32 -48.10
N ALA A 581 -1.61 8.18 -48.00
CA ALA A 581 -2.40 8.87 -46.99
C ALA A 581 -1.88 8.33 -45.65
N GLY A 582 -1.17 9.12 -44.90
CA GLY A 582 -0.68 8.79 -43.58
C GLY A 582 -1.88 8.31 -42.71
N THR A 583 -1.95 7.04 -42.46
CA THR A 583 -2.94 6.45 -41.53
C THR A 583 -2.66 7.06 -40.18
N GLU A 584 -3.52 7.97 -39.73
CA GLU A 584 -3.44 8.56 -38.40
C GLU A 584 -3.71 7.44 -37.41
N VAL A 585 -2.63 6.96 -36.75
CA VAL A 585 -2.74 5.88 -35.77
C VAL A 585 -3.52 6.42 -34.58
N ALA A 586 -4.75 5.95 -34.39
CA ALA A 586 -5.55 6.30 -33.23
C ALA A 586 -4.79 5.90 -31.95
N ARG A 587 -4.89 6.71 -30.91
CA ARG A 587 -4.23 6.44 -29.62
C ARG A 587 -5.25 6.52 -28.49
N LEU A 588 -5.25 5.51 -27.61
CA LEU A 588 -6.12 5.47 -26.43
C LEU A 588 -5.27 5.27 -25.17
N PRO A 589 -5.33 6.17 -24.18
CA PRO A 589 -4.71 5.94 -22.89
C PRO A 589 -5.36 4.75 -22.15
N VAL A 590 -4.54 3.85 -21.62
CA VAL A 590 -4.96 2.73 -20.77
C VAL A 590 -4.33 2.90 -19.39
N TYR A 591 -5.13 2.81 -18.34
CA TYR A 591 -4.68 2.95 -16.96
C TYR A 591 -5.10 1.76 -16.10
N TYR A 592 -4.27 1.47 -15.11
CA TYR A 592 -4.46 0.40 -14.12
C TYR A 592 -4.59 1.00 -12.70
N PRO A 593 -5.76 1.52 -12.31
CA PRO A 593 -5.91 2.25 -11.04
C PRO A 593 -5.60 1.42 -9.79
N LEU A 594 -5.71 0.08 -9.88
CA LEU A 594 -5.47 -0.85 -8.77
C LEU A 594 -4.07 -1.47 -8.78
N ARG A 595 -3.14 -0.99 -9.62
CA ARG A 595 -1.80 -1.57 -9.78
C ARG A 595 -0.92 -1.55 -8.52
N GLU A 596 -1.28 -0.76 -7.51
CA GLU A 596 -0.61 -0.69 -6.21
C GLU A 596 -1.43 -1.36 -5.09
N VAL A 597 -2.50 -2.07 -5.44
CA VAL A 597 -3.38 -2.77 -4.52
C VAL A 597 -3.28 -4.27 -4.77
N PHE A 598 -2.98 -5.04 -3.72
CA PHE A 598 -2.89 -6.49 -3.81
C PHE A 598 -4.27 -7.15 -3.93
N ARG A 599 -4.30 -8.40 -4.42
CA ARG A 599 -5.56 -9.15 -4.58
C ARG A 599 -6.23 -9.41 -3.22
N ASN A 600 -5.47 -9.82 -2.20
CA ASN A 600 -6.00 -10.03 -0.85
C ASN A 600 -6.52 -8.74 -0.21
N GLU A 601 -5.88 -7.60 -0.50
CA GLU A 601 -6.39 -6.28 -0.10
C GLU A 601 -7.76 -5.99 -0.72
N LEU A 602 -7.98 -6.37 -1.97
CA LEU A 602 -9.27 -6.19 -2.65
C LEU A 602 -10.34 -7.18 -2.16
N VAL A 603 -9.98 -8.42 -1.86
CA VAL A 603 -10.89 -9.40 -1.24
C VAL A 603 -11.42 -8.85 0.08
N ALA A 604 -10.53 -8.43 0.97
CA ALA A 604 -10.95 -7.81 2.23
C ALA A 604 -11.76 -6.50 2.01
N TYR A 605 -11.43 -5.72 0.99
CA TYR A 605 -12.19 -4.52 0.63
C TYR A 605 -13.64 -4.84 0.23
N THR A 606 -13.89 -5.95 -0.50
CA THR A 606 -15.25 -6.34 -0.91
C THR A 606 -16.16 -6.65 0.26
N ASP A 607 -15.62 -7.19 1.36
CA ASP A 607 -16.37 -7.47 2.59
C ASP A 607 -16.63 -6.20 3.42
N LEU A 608 -15.69 -5.26 3.40
CA LEU A 608 -15.71 -4.05 4.24
C LEU A 608 -16.51 -2.89 3.66
N VAL A 609 -16.86 -2.95 2.38
CA VAL A 609 -17.73 -1.94 1.75
C VAL A 609 -19.17 -2.15 2.23
N SER A 610 -19.88 -1.06 2.50
CA SER A 610 -21.28 -1.14 2.93
C SER A 610 -22.22 -0.56 1.85
N PRO A 611 -23.15 -1.38 1.33
CA PRO A 611 -23.28 -2.83 1.52
C PRO A 611 -22.10 -3.63 0.90
N PRO A 612 -21.79 -4.86 1.34
CA PRO A 612 -20.72 -5.67 0.78
C PRO A 612 -20.84 -5.88 -0.74
N LEU A 613 -19.71 -6.17 -1.40
CA LEU A 613 -19.70 -6.45 -2.85
C LEU A 613 -19.80 -7.94 -3.16
N THR A 614 -19.86 -8.79 -2.15
CA THR A 614 -19.84 -10.26 -2.28
C THR A 614 -20.96 -10.81 -3.15
N ASP A 615 -22.12 -10.14 -3.19
CA ASP A 615 -23.27 -10.50 -4.03
C ASP A 615 -23.14 -10.03 -5.49
N LEU A 616 -22.12 -9.24 -5.80
CA LEU A 616 -21.78 -8.71 -7.12
C LEU A 616 -20.54 -9.37 -7.73
N VAL A 617 -19.83 -10.20 -6.95
CA VAL A 617 -18.62 -10.92 -7.39
C VAL A 617 -19.00 -12.36 -7.73
N LEU A 618 -18.63 -12.82 -8.93
CA LEU A 618 -18.83 -14.22 -9.31
C LEU A 618 -17.93 -15.15 -8.49
N SER A 619 -18.50 -16.21 -7.94
CA SER A 619 -17.90 -17.12 -6.98
C SER A 619 -16.71 -17.96 -7.49
N SER A 620 -16.42 -17.96 -8.78
CA SER A 620 -15.21 -18.59 -9.33
C SER A 620 -13.91 -17.96 -8.80
N ASP A 621 -13.97 -16.69 -8.35
CA ASP A 621 -12.85 -15.98 -7.73
C ASP A 621 -12.90 -16.04 -6.19
N ALA A 622 -14.06 -16.33 -5.61
CA ALA A 622 -14.24 -16.43 -4.15
C ALA A 622 -13.82 -17.80 -3.59
N THR A 623 -13.72 -18.81 -4.43
CA THR A 623 -13.25 -20.11 -4.00
C THR A 623 -11.76 -20.28 -4.27
N GLY A 624 -10.94 -19.83 -3.32
CA GLY A 624 -9.69 -20.49 -3.02
C GLY A 624 -9.96 -21.94 -2.58
N SER A 625 -10.71 -22.71 -3.35
CA SER A 625 -10.93 -24.09 -3.02
C SER A 625 -9.72 -24.90 -3.44
N SER A 626 -8.90 -25.16 -2.43
CA SER A 626 -8.12 -26.38 -2.35
C SER A 626 -9.07 -27.57 -2.56
N SER A 627 -9.27 -28.04 -3.76
CA SER A 627 -9.69 -29.41 -3.91
C SER A 627 -9.37 -29.94 -5.28
N ALA A 628 -8.79 -31.11 -5.24
CA ALA A 628 -8.53 -32.06 -6.29
C ALA A 628 -7.41 -31.62 -7.27
N VAL A 629 -6.40 -32.45 -7.33
CA VAL A 629 -5.39 -32.54 -8.39
C VAL A 629 -6.13 -32.66 -9.72
N VAL A 630 -6.47 -31.50 -10.29
CA VAL A 630 -6.88 -31.42 -11.69
C VAL A 630 -5.64 -31.74 -12.49
N SER A 631 -5.71 -32.66 -13.40
CA SER A 631 -4.63 -33.05 -14.30
C SER A 631 -3.96 -31.78 -14.86
N HIS A 632 -2.63 -31.70 -14.80
CA HIS A 632 -1.84 -30.56 -15.32
C HIS A 632 -2.12 -30.23 -16.80
N LYS A 633 -2.82 -31.11 -17.54
CA LYS A 633 -3.16 -30.93 -18.95
C LYS A 633 -4.31 -29.94 -19.19
N ASP A 634 -5.11 -29.62 -18.16
CA ASP A 634 -6.31 -28.77 -18.30
C ASP A 634 -6.13 -27.36 -17.72
N VAL A 635 -4.93 -26.99 -17.28
CA VAL A 635 -4.61 -25.69 -16.66
C VAL A 635 -3.85 -24.81 -17.64
N SER A 636 -4.28 -23.55 -17.82
CA SER A 636 -3.55 -22.60 -18.66
C SER A 636 -2.32 -22.03 -17.95
N ILE A 637 -1.37 -21.49 -18.73
CA ILE A 637 -0.22 -20.75 -18.16
C ILE A 637 -0.71 -19.57 -17.31
N ASP A 638 -1.78 -18.89 -17.73
CA ASP A 638 -2.37 -17.76 -17.00
C ASP A 638 -2.87 -18.21 -15.62
N ASP A 639 -3.55 -19.38 -15.53
CA ASP A 639 -4.02 -19.93 -14.26
C ASP A 639 -2.87 -20.35 -13.33
N VAL A 640 -1.82 -20.97 -13.90
CA VAL A 640 -0.63 -21.36 -13.13
C VAL A 640 0.03 -20.12 -12.53
N MET A 641 0.22 -19.07 -13.32
CA MET A 641 0.85 -17.84 -12.84
C MET A 641 -0.04 -17.09 -11.83
N ALA A 642 -1.35 -17.10 -12.01
CA ALA A 642 -2.27 -16.52 -11.04
C ALA A 642 -2.19 -17.22 -9.68
N ARG A 643 -2.24 -18.56 -9.63
CA ARG A 643 -2.08 -19.34 -8.40
C ARG A 643 -0.71 -19.13 -7.75
N TYR A 644 0.35 -19.15 -8.53
CA TYR A 644 1.70 -18.89 -8.04
C TYR A 644 1.80 -17.53 -7.33
N PHE A 645 1.28 -16.47 -7.95
CA PHE A 645 1.36 -15.16 -7.33
C PHE A 645 0.38 -14.95 -6.17
N ASP A 646 -0.75 -15.66 -6.12
CA ASP A 646 -1.62 -15.68 -4.95
C ASP A 646 -0.91 -16.31 -3.74
N GLU A 647 -0.14 -17.40 -3.93
CA GLU A 647 0.67 -18.03 -2.89
C GLU A 647 1.87 -17.15 -2.47
N VAL A 648 2.55 -16.55 -3.46
CA VAL A 648 3.69 -15.64 -3.20
C VAL A 648 3.22 -14.37 -2.49
N GLU A 649 2.05 -13.82 -2.84
CA GLU A 649 1.49 -12.67 -2.14
C GLU A 649 1.27 -12.95 -0.65
N ALA A 650 0.75 -14.13 -0.31
CA ALA A 650 0.50 -14.50 1.07
C ALA A 650 1.77 -14.56 1.92
N SER A 651 2.90 -14.98 1.33
CA SER A 651 4.15 -15.21 2.05
C SER A 651 5.19 -14.09 1.84
N TYR A 652 5.23 -13.49 0.64
CA TYR A 652 6.27 -12.54 0.21
C TYR A 652 5.69 -11.42 -0.67
N PRO A 653 4.79 -10.56 -0.17
CA PRO A 653 4.12 -9.52 -0.96
C PRO A 653 5.09 -8.54 -1.63
N SER A 654 6.27 -8.32 -1.04
CA SER A 654 7.32 -7.48 -1.62
C SER A 654 7.85 -8.03 -2.95
N ILE A 655 7.90 -9.35 -3.15
CA ILE A 655 8.33 -9.95 -4.42
C ILE A 655 7.31 -9.59 -5.51
N VAL A 656 6.03 -9.74 -5.22
CA VAL A 656 4.94 -9.39 -6.16
C VAL A 656 5.01 -7.92 -6.57
N ALA A 657 5.17 -7.03 -5.58
CA ALA A 657 5.31 -5.59 -5.83
C ALA A 657 6.57 -5.27 -6.65
N ASN A 658 7.70 -5.95 -6.40
CA ASN A 658 8.94 -5.73 -7.13
C ASN A 658 8.85 -6.16 -8.60
N VAL A 659 8.14 -7.24 -8.93
CA VAL A 659 7.87 -7.62 -10.32
C VAL A 659 7.17 -6.48 -11.05
N VAL A 660 6.08 -5.93 -10.49
CA VAL A 660 5.32 -4.84 -11.10
C VAL A 660 6.13 -3.54 -11.20
N ARG A 661 6.94 -3.21 -10.18
CA ARG A 661 7.81 -2.03 -10.20
C ARG A 661 8.92 -2.15 -11.25
N THR A 662 9.49 -3.34 -11.41
CA THR A 662 10.55 -3.58 -12.39
C THR A 662 10.01 -3.52 -13.81
N THR A 663 8.86 -4.14 -14.07
CA THR A 663 8.19 -4.06 -15.38
C THR A 663 7.76 -2.63 -15.74
N ALA A 664 7.38 -1.82 -14.75
CA ALA A 664 7.03 -0.42 -14.98
C ALA A 664 8.21 0.46 -15.46
N LYS A 665 9.45 -0.02 -15.35
CA LYS A 665 10.66 0.67 -15.86
C LYS A 665 11.03 0.28 -17.29
N LEU A 666 10.32 -0.69 -17.88
CA LEU A 666 10.57 -1.08 -19.27
C LEU A 666 10.10 0.02 -20.21
N GLU A 667 10.95 0.39 -21.14
CA GLU A 667 10.68 1.40 -22.15
C GLU A 667 9.82 0.82 -23.27
N ARG A 668 8.94 1.65 -23.84
CA ARG A 668 8.14 1.34 -25.02
C ARG A 668 9.00 1.61 -26.25
N LEU A 669 9.37 0.57 -26.98
CA LEU A 669 10.07 0.70 -28.25
C LEU A 669 9.05 1.02 -29.34
N GLY A 670 9.39 1.91 -30.31
CA GLY A 670 8.57 2.18 -31.49
C GLY A 670 7.52 3.29 -31.36
N GLU A 671 7.72 4.32 -30.52
CA GLU A 671 6.79 5.46 -30.47
C GLU A 671 6.75 6.33 -31.75
N ASN A 672 7.61 6.09 -32.72
CA ASN A 672 7.82 6.96 -33.89
C ASN A 672 7.02 6.60 -35.16
N GLY A 673 6.04 5.72 -35.09
CA GLY A 673 4.98 5.64 -36.13
C GLY A 673 5.26 4.81 -37.36
N ASP A 674 6.45 4.22 -37.53
CA ASP A 674 6.82 3.41 -38.70
C ASP A 674 6.80 1.90 -38.45
N ASP A 675 6.41 1.46 -37.25
CA ASP A 675 6.49 0.05 -36.86
C ASP A 675 5.25 -0.74 -37.29
N THR A 676 5.48 -1.85 -37.94
CA THR A 676 4.46 -2.85 -38.22
C THR A 676 3.94 -3.42 -36.89
N SER A 677 2.61 -3.51 -36.74
CA SER A 677 1.97 -4.10 -35.55
C SER A 677 1.48 -5.51 -35.83
N CYS A 678 1.47 -6.33 -34.78
CA CYS A 678 0.92 -7.68 -34.84
C CYS A 678 -0.58 -7.65 -35.16
N GLY A 679 -1.00 -8.36 -36.20
CA GLY A 679 -2.40 -8.41 -36.65
C GLY A 679 -3.38 -8.98 -35.63
N LEU A 680 -2.92 -9.62 -34.53
CA LEU A 680 -3.80 -10.17 -33.52
C LEU A 680 -3.73 -9.41 -32.19
N CYS A 681 -2.54 -9.17 -31.62
CA CYS A 681 -2.47 -8.48 -30.33
C CYS A 681 -2.41 -6.94 -30.46
N GLY A 682 -2.20 -6.42 -31.66
CA GLY A 682 -2.12 -4.97 -31.95
C GLY A 682 -0.87 -4.29 -31.39
N MET A 683 0.12 -5.03 -30.89
CA MET A 683 1.36 -4.49 -30.34
C MET A 683 2.43 -4.40 -31.41
N GLY A 684 3.32 -3.38 -31.30
CA GLY A 684 4.42 -3.20 -32.22
C GLY A 684 5.28 -4.47 -32.35
N LEU A 685 5.67 -4.83 -33.57
CA LEU A 685 6.55 -5.96 -33.83
C LEU A 685 8.01 -5.52 -33.58
N ASP A 686 8.74 -6.30 -32.80
CA ASP A 686 10.20 -6.19 -32.72
C ASP A 686 10.82 -7.00 -33.85
N GLU A 687 11.11 -6.35 -34.97
CA GLU A 687 11.68 -7.00 -36.16
C GLU A 687 12.96 -7.79 -35.86
N GLN A 688 13.79 -7.34 -34.94
CA GLN A 688 15.01 -8.05 -34.56
C GLN A 688 14.73 -9.19 -33.57
N GLY A 689 13.77 -9.03 -32.65
CA GLY A 689 13.38 -10.04 -31.67
C GLY A 689 12.64 -11.20 -32.30
N ASP A 690 11.68 -10.93 -33.18
CA ASP A 690 10.85 -11.95 -33.83
C ASP A 690 11.67 -12.87 -34.73
N GLU A 691 12.70 -12.37 -35.41
CA GLU A 691 13.59 -13.21 -36.23
C GLU A 691 14.53 -14.10 -35.40
N ARG A 692 14.98 -13.67 -34.22
CA ARG A 692 15.83 -14.48 -33.34
C ARG A 692 15.14 -15.74 -32.81
N TRP A 693 13.82 -15.69 -32.64
CA TRP A 693 13.04 -16.79 -32.06
C TRP A 693 12.37 -17.69 -33.07
N LYS A 694 12.34 -17.31 -34.35
CA LYS A 694 11.81 -18.14 -35.47
C LYS A 694 12.46 -19.52 -35.54
N GLY A 695 13.72 -19.67 -35.19
CA GLY A 695 14.45 -20.94 -35.20
C GLY A 695 13.99 -21.97 -34.16
N GLU A 696 13.30 -21.55 -33.07
CA GLU A 696 12.80 -22.45 -32.04
C GLU A 696 11.46 -23.10 -32.38
N ILE A 697 10.71 -22.56 -33.34
CA ILE A 697 9.38 -23.10 -33.73
C ILE A 697 9.51 -24.16 -34.86
N GLY A 698 10.69 -24.36 -35.44
CA GLY A 698 10.91 -25.17 -36.64
C GLY A 698 10.61 -24.41 -37.94
N ASP A 699 11.20 -24.87 -39.04
CA ASP A 699 11.01 -24.30 -40.38
C ASP A 699 9.59 -24.47 -40.88
N ALA A 700 8.63 -23.68 -40.37
CA ALA A 700 7.34 -23.56 -40.97
C ALA A 700 7.40 -22.42 -42.00
N ASP A 701 6.90 -22.70 -43.19
CA ASP A 701 6.82 -21.77 -44.31
C ASP A 701 6.45 -20.35 -43.86
N ALA A 702 7.35 -19.40 -44.05
CA ALA A 702 7.26 -18.00 -43.61
C ALA A 702 6.07 -17.21 -44.24
N GLY A 703 5.20 -17.88 -45.00
CA GLY A 703 4.08 -17.28 -45.72
C GLY A 703 2.76 -17.23 -44.97
N GLU A 704 2.51 -18.14 -44.03
CA GLU A 704 1.15 -18.35 -43.51
C GLU A 704 0.77 -17.42 -42.33
N TYR A 705 1.74 -16.87 -41.58
CA TYR A 705 1.51 -16.04 -40.40
C TYR A 705 2.43 -14.81 -40.33
N GLY A 706 2.90 -14.30 -41.46
CA GLY A 706 3.92 -13.25 -41.53
C GLY A 706 3.60 -11.91 -40.87
N LYS A 707 2.34 -11.71 -40.41
CA LYS A 707 1.88 -10.49 -39.76
C LYS A 707 1.61 -10.67 -38.26
N LEU A 708 1.96 -11.81 -37.68
CA LEU A 708 1.76 -12.10 -36.27
C LEU A 708 3.09 -12.16 -35.54
N CYS A 709 3.13 -11.63 -34.30
CA CYS A 709 4.26 -11.81 -33.42
C CYS A 709 4.44 -13.27 -33.00
N TYR A 710 5.65 -13.63 -32.52
CA TYR A 710 5.98 -14.99 -32.07
C TYR A 710 4.93 -15.59 -31.12
N GLY A 711 4.56 -14.88 -30.05
CA GLY A 711 3.57 -15.39 -29.09
C GLY A 711 2.20 -15.62 -29.69
N CYS A 712 1.75 -14.77 -30.62
CA CYS A 712 0.48 -14.96 -31.33
C CYS A 712 0.55 -16.12 -32.31
N GLN A 713 1.65 -16.31 -33.04
CA GLN A 713 1.87 -17.48 -33.88
C GLN A 713 1.85 -18.76 -33.05
N ARG A 714 2.54 -18.79 -31.91
CA ARG A 714 2.56 -19.94 -30.99
C ARG A 714 1.18 -20.28 -30.44
N ALA A 715 0.35 -19.28 -30.16
CA ALA A 715 -1.02 -19.53 -29.71
C ALA A 715 -1.92 -20.17 -30.75
N MET A 716 -1.58 -20.09 -32.05
CA MET A 716 -2.35 -20.65 -33.18
C MET A 716 -1.84 -22.00 -33.68
N ARG A 717 -0.61 -22.36 -33.36
CA ARG A 717 0.04 -23.60 -33.83
C ARG A 717 -0.15 -24.77 -32.88
N ASN A 718 -0.30 -25.98 -33.43
CA ASN A 718 -0.27 -27.25 -32.70
C ASN A 718 1.13 -27.60 -32.21
#